data_ab049a477359b47900116ebdb73789f0
#
_entry.id   ab049a477359b47900116ebdb73789f0
#
_cell.length_a   1.000
_cell.length_b   1.000
_cell.length_c   1.000
_cell.angle_alpha   90.00
_cell.angle_beta   90.00
_cell.angle_gamma   90.00
#
_symmetry.space_group_name_H-M   'P 1'
#
loop_
_entity.id
_entity.type
_entity.pdbx_description
1 polymer ?
#
loop_
_entity_poly.entity_id
_entity_poly.type
_entity_poly.pdbx_seq_one_letter_code
_entity_poly.pdbx_strand_id
1 'polypeptide(L)'
;MSDKIVLLDGHSILNRAFYGIPDLSNAEGLHTNAVYGFLNILFKILDEEQPQYLAVAFDLHAPTFRHKMYDQYKGTRKPMPQELREQVPVIQEVLAAMDIEIVTKEGYEADDILGTLGRKCEAEGMEVTIVSGDRDLLQLATDHILIRIPKTVKRVTTIENYHTAEVLEKYSLLPKQIIDLKALMGDTADNIPGLPGVGEKTATKILLQYETLENAHAHFEEIKPNKAKEAMRDHYDLAELSKKLATIDTDAPVELDREKAALSNFYTPKAYEMFKRLEFKNLLGRFEETNAEPEDAVFLRTVTDFSEAEELFGTIAKEEKAGAALLTEETPKDGPMADRSRSLVGMAVAYGSGEPDVVYFPAEGFLTGDYLKEKLTELQKQIPVFCVMDGKEFLKDMPDADEAHLFDAGIAAYLLNPLKSQYSYDDIVKEYVHRYVPAVEEIFGGSKIPAAGKMTPEQQESYAGHQAYAVFAAQENMEKLLKEQGMWDLYRNVEIPLVFTLRQMEADGIAAEKEALSVYGAELAERIGELEAQIYEEAGEEFNINSPKQLGVILFEKLQLPGGKKTKTGYSTAADVLEKLAPDHKLVADILEYRQLAKLKSTYADGLQAVIGKDGRIHSTFNQTITTTGRISSTDPNLQNIPVRMELGRLIRKAFVPKPGCVFLDADYSQIELRVLAHMSGDENLIEAYREAEDIHRMTASKVFHVPLEEVTPLQRRNAKAVNFGIVYGISSFGLGQDLGISRKEAEAYIQQYFETYPGIHEFLNRCVEDAKEKGYSVTMFGRRRPMPELKSSNFMQRSFGERVAMNAPIQGTAADIIKIAMIRVAKRLKEEQLKTRLLLQVHDELLLEVPEDELEKAEQILEEEMTGAAHLAVKLEIDMHTGNNWYEAK
;
A
#
# COMPACT_ATOMS: atom_id res chain seq x y z
N MET A 1 -10.33 -46.89 -10.57
CA MET A 1 -10.97 -45.55 -10.40
C MET A 1 -11.14 -45.04 -11.82
N SER A 2 -12.25 -44.39 -12.13
CA SER A 2 -12.42 -43.73 -13.42
C SER A 2 -11.42 -42.61 -13.57
N ASP A 3 -10.90 -42.40 -14.76
CA ASP A 3 -10.03 -41.26 -15.06
C ASP A 3 -10.81 -39.95 -14.84
N LYS A 4 -10.12 -38.91 -14.36
CA LYS A 4 -10.74 -37.62 -14.04
C LYS A 4 -10.12 -36.53 -14.90
N ILE A 5 -10.99 -35.69 -15.47
CA ILE A 5 -10.56 -34.51 -16.26
C ILE A 5 -11.15 -33.24 -15.67
N VAL A 6 -10.31 -32.18 -15.64
CA VAL A 6 -10.74 -30.80 -15.36
C VAL A 6 -10.71 -29.98 -16.65
N LEU A 7 -11.82 -29.31 -16.94
CA LEU A 7 -11.99 -28.40 -18.06
C LEU A 7 -12.25 -27.00 -17.56
N LEU A 8 -11.39 -26.02 -17.90
CA LEU A 8 -11.52 -24.63 -17.42
C LEU A 8 -11.96 -23.69 -18.54
N ASP A 9 -12.83 -22.75 -18.19
CA ASP A 9 -13.16 -21.58 -19.00
C ASP A 9 -12.12 -20.48 -18.76
N GLY A 10 -11.21 -20.31 -19.71
CA GLY A 10 -10.08 -19.39 -19.58
C GLY A 10 -10.50 -17.94 -19.41
N HIS A 11 -11.38 -17.44 -20.28
CA HIS A 11 -11.83 -16.03 -20.21
C HIS A 11 -12.69 -15.74 -18.99
N SER A 12 -13.59 -16.62 -18.62
CA SER A 12 -14.48 -16.44 -17.46
C SER A 12 -13.68 -16.40 -16.16
N ILE A 13 -12.74 -17.32 -15.96
CA ILE A 13 -11.89 -17.36 -14.77
C ILE A 13 -10.93 -16.15 -14.73
N LEU A 14 -10.32 -15.77 -15.86
CA LEU A 14 -9.43 -14.60 -15.95
C LEU A 14 -10.18 -13.30 -15.62
N ASN A 15 -11.36 -13.10 -16.19
CA ASN A 15 -12.22 -11.95 -15.91
C ASN A 15 -12.59 -11.87 -14.43
N ARG A 16 -12.97 -13.00 -13.85
CA ARG A 16 -13.30 -13.07 -12.43
C ARG A 16 -12.13 -12.75 -11.55
N ALA A 17 -10.94 -13.23 -11.87
CA ALA A 17 -9.71 -12.93 -11.16
C ALA A 17 -9.37 -11.44 -11.21
N PHE A 18 -9.53 -10.81 -12.37
CA PHE A 18 -9.31 -9.38 -12.58
C PHE A 18 -10.11 -8.49 -11.62
N TYR A 19 -11.41 -8.76 -11.48
CA TYR A 19 -12.27 -8.00 -10.57
C TYR A 19 -12.21 -8.47 -9.11
N GLY A 20 -11.66 -9.64 -8.86
CA GLY A 20 -11.54 -10.24 -7.51
C GLY A 20 -10.29 -9.84 -6.75
N ILE A 21 -9.22 -9.47 -7.46
CA ILE A 21 -7.92 -9.11 -6.90
C ILE A 21 -7.63 -7.63 -7.20
N PRO A 22 -7.10 -6.86 -6.22
CA PRO A 22 -6.64 -5.50 -6.47
C PRO A 22 -5.63 -5.47 -7.62
N ASP A 23 -5.51 -4.32 -8.28
CA ASP A 23 -4.55 -4.12 -9.34
C ASP A 23 -3.11 -4.42 -8.86
N LEU A 24 -2.44 -5.28 -9.61
CA LEU A 24 -1.04 -5.68 -9.43
C LEU A 24 -0.33 -5.48 -10.76
N SER A 25 0.86 -4.93 -10.72
CA SER A 25 1.73 -4.81 -11.89
C SER A 25 3.16 -5.22 -11.54
N ASN A 26 3.86 -5.82 -12.49
CA ASN A 26 5.28 -6.14 -12.33
C ASN A 26 6.17 -4.92 -12.61
N ALA A 27 7.48 -5.05 -12.45
CA ALA A 27 8.46 -3.99 -12.69
C ALA A 27 8.45 -3.44 -14.14
N GLU A 28 8.00 -4.23 -15.11
CA GLU A 28 7.83 -3.80 -16.52
C GLU A 28 6.56 -2.94 -16.72
N GLY A 29 5.74 -2.76 -15.68
CA GLY A 29 4.46 -2.05 -15.76
C GLY A 29 3.32 -2.88 -16.35
N LEU A 30 3.51 -4.18 -16.55
CA LEU A 30 2.48 -5.11 -17.01
C LEU A 30 1.52 -5.43 -15.87
N HIS A 31 0.21 -5.29 -16.09
CA HIS A 31 -0.80 -5.72 -15.13
C HIS A 31 -0.80 -7.24 -15.00
N THR A 32 -0.79 -7.77 -13.77
CA THR A 32 -0.62 -9.21 -13.49
C THR A 32 -1.68 -9.80 -12.56
N ASN A 33 -2.58 -8.98 -12.01
CA ASN A 33 -3.59 -9.39 -11.03
C ASN A 33 -4.53 -10.49 -11.54
N ALA A 34 -4.95 -10.44 -12.83
CA ALA A 34 -5.82 -11.44 -13.41
C ALA A 34 -5.12 -12.79 -13.58
N VAL A 35 -3.85 -12.75 -14.07
CA VAL A 35 -3.02 -13.96 -14.23
C VAL A 35 -2.75 -14.61 -12.87
N TYR A 36 -2.35 -13.82 -11.89
CA TYR A 36 -2.12 -14.29 -10.52
C TYR A 36 -3.36 -14.95 -9.91
N GLY A 37 -4.52 -14.30 -10.05
CA GLY A 37 -5.78 -14.85 -9.53
C GLY A 37 -6.25 -16.10 -10.28
N PHE A 38 -6.02 -16.16 -11.59
CA PHE A 38 -6.30 -17.33 -12.40
C PHE A 38 -5.50 -18.54 -11.89
N LEU A 39 -4.19 -18.38 -11.72
CA LEU A 39 -3.30 -19.44 -11.22
C LEU A 39 -3.68 -19.90 -9.81
N ASN A 40 -4.05 -18.99 -8.91
CA ASN A 40 -4.53 -19.38 -7.58
C ASN A 40 -5.81 -20.24 -7.63
N ILE A 41 -6.74 -19.91 -8.54
CA ILE A 41 -7.95 -20.72 -8.74
C ILE A 41 -7.57 -22.06 -9.35
N LEU A 42 -6.71 -22.09 -10.37
CA LEU A 42 -6.23 -23.30 -11.02
C LEU A 42 -5.59 -24.25 -10.01
N PHE A 43 -4.59 -23.79 -9.24
CA PHE A 43 -3.91 -24.63 -8.25
C PHE A 43 -4.87 -25.14 -7.19
N LYS A 44 -5.79 -24.31 -6.70
CA LYS A 44 -6.81 -24.74 -5.75
C LYS A 44 -7.67 -25.88 -6.32
N ILE A 45 -8.08 -25.78 -7.58
CA ILE A 45 -8.85 -26.85 -8.25
C ILE A 45 -8.01 -28.12 -8.40
N LEU A 46 -6.76 -28.00 -8.80
CA LEU A 46 -5.84 -29.15 -8.94
C LEU A 46 -5.60 -29.83 -7.60
N ASP A 47 -5.39 -29.07 -6.53
CA ASP A 47 -5.17 -29.57 -5.18
C ASP A 47 -6.43 -30.33 -4.65
N GLU A 48 -7.64 -29.85 -4.97
CA GLU A 48 -8.90 -30.44 -4.50
C GLU A 48 -9.34 -31.63 -5.37
N GLU A 49 -9.18 -31.55 -6.69
CA GLU A 49 -9.71 -32.52 -7.65
C GLU A 49 -8.72 -33.66 -7.98
N GLN A 50 -7.42 -33.42 -7.89
CA GLN A 50 -6.35 -34.37 -8.24
C GLN A 50 -6.59 -35.08 -9.60
N PRO A 51 -6.84 -34.34 -10.70
CA PRO A 51 -7.20 -34.94 -11.98
C PRO A 51 -6.01 -35.53 -12.70
N GLN A 52 -6.26 -36.47 -13.63
CA GLN A 52 -5.25 -37.01 -14.54
C GLN A 52 -5.11 -36.19 -15.81
N TYR A 53 -6.16 -35.43 -16.17
CA TYR A 53 -6.21 -34.63 -17.40
C TYR A 53 -6.70 -33.22 -17.12
N LEU A 54 -6.16 -32.24 -17.85
CA LEU A 54 -6.51 -30.84 -17.75
C LEU A 54 -6.52 -30.20 -19.14
N ALA A 55 -7.55 -29.41 -19.45
CA ALA A 55 -7.55 -28.53 -20.61
C ALA A 55 -8.25 -27.20 -20.29
N VAL A 56 -7.77 -26.12 -20.92
CA VAL A 56 -8.33 -24.77 -20.75
C VAL A 56 -8.87 -24.28 -22.10
N ALA A 57 -10.16 -23.93 -22.14
CA ALA A 57 -10.79 -23.40 -23.34
C ALA A 57 -10.74 -21.87 -23.36
N PHE A 58 -10.41 -21.29 -24.54
CA PHE A 58 -10.45 -19.84 -24.74
C PHE A 58 -11.29 -19.48 -25.99
N ASP A 59 -12.05 -18.38 -25.88
CA ASP A 59 -12.73 -17.77 -27.03
C ASP A 59 -11.71 -17.16 -27.99
N LEU A 60 -12.01 -17.27 -29.28
CA LEU A 60 -11.27 -16.54 -30.31
C LEU A 60 -11.98 -15.23 -30.66
N HIS A 61 -11.21 -14.24 -31.12
CA HIS A 61 -11.73 -12.93 -31.50
C HIS A 61 -12.37 -12.99 -32.91
N ALA A 62 -13.32 -13.90 -33.09
CA ALA A 62 -14.02 -14.13 -34.35
C ALA A 62 -15.54 -14.28 -34.11
N PRO A 63 -16.40 -13.88 -35.06
CA PRO A 63 -17.84 -14.07 -34.94
C PRO A 63 -18.19 -15.55 -34.85
N THR A 64 -19.01 -15.90 -33.85
CA THR A 64 -19.51 -17.26 -33.65
C THR A 64 -20.79 -17.50 -34.45
N PHE A 65 -21.29 -18.72 -34.52
CA PHE A 65 -22.55 -19.04 -35.15
C PHE A 65 -23.74 -18.28 -34.55
N ARG A 66 -23.67 -17.92 -33.21
CA ARG A 66 -24.71 -17.12 -32.55
C ARG A 66 -24.77 -15.69 -33.09
N HIS A 67 -23.62 -15.07 -33.36
CA HIS A 67 -23.56 -13.73 -34.01
C HIS A 67 -24.15 -13.76 -35.42
N LYS A 68 -23.99 -14.87 -36.16
CA LYS A 68 -24.60 -15.02 -37.49
C LYS A 68 -26.11 -15.25 -37.40
N MET A 69 -26.58 -15.82 -36.32
CA MET A 69 -28.00 -16.07 -36.04
C MET A 69 -28.75 -14.83 -35.54
N TYR A 70 -28.07 -14.00 -34.75
CA TYR A 70 -28.63 -12.80 -34.14
C TYR A 70 -27.57 -11.71 -33.99
N ASP A 71 -27.65 -10.67 -34.84
CA ASP A 71 -26.62 -9.61 -34.92
C ASP A 71 -26.44 -8.81 -33.64
N GLN A 72 -27.46 -8.78 -32.76
CA GLN A 72 -27.40 -8.09 -31.48
C GLN A 72 -26.88 -8.96 -30.31
N TYR A 73 -26.52 -10.22 -30.57
CA TYR A 73 -25.97 -11.13 -29.55
C TYR A 73 -24.71 -10.52 -28.92
N LYS A 74 -24.68 -10.44 -27.59
CA LYS A 74 -23.61 -9.80 -26.79
C LYS A 74 -23.35 -8.31 -27.14
N GLY A 75 -24.22 -7.66 -27.95
CA GLY A 75 -24.05 -6.29 -28.43
C GLY A 75 -24.09 -5.22 -27.32
N THR A 76 -24.64 -5.53 -26.17
CA THR A 76 -24.69 -4.63 -25.00
C THR A 76 -23.48 -4.76 -24.06
N ARG A 77 -22.60 -5.75 -24.29
CA ARG A 77 -21.40 -5.94 -23.47
C ARG A 77 -20.42 -4.77 -23.66
N LYS A 78 -19.95 -4.23 -22.54
CA LYS A 78 -18.87 -3.23 -22.59
C LYS A 78 -17.59 -3.89 -23.11
N PRO A 79 -16.75 -3.15 -23.86
CA PRO A 79 -15.46 -3.68 -24.29
C PRO A 79 -14.60 -4.06 -23.08
N MET A 80 -13.79 -5.11 -23.24
CA MET A 80 -12.85 -5.56 -22.23
C MET A 80 -11.87 -4.42 -21.89
N PRO A 81 -11.65 -4.11 -20.58
CA PRO A 81 -10.64 -3.13 -20.15
C PRO A 81 -9.27 -3.46 -20.77
N GLN A 82 -8.49 -2.43 -21.07
CA GLN A 82 -7.18 -2.62 -21.68
C GLN A 82 -6.25 -3.44 -20.79
N GLU A 83 -6.27 -3.16 -19.50
CA GLU A 83 -5.48 -3.83 -18.47
C GLU A 83 -5.79 -5.34 -18.36
N LEU A 84 -7.02 -5.76 -18.64
CA LEU A 84 -7.39 -7.18 -18.72
C LEU A 84 -7.01 -7.77 -20.07
N ARG A 85 -7.20 -7.02 -21.16
CA ARG A 85 -6.90 -7.49 -22.51
C ARG A 85 -5.42 -7.85 -22.69
N GLU A 86 -4.53 -7.07 -22.06
CA GLU A 86 -3.09 -7.31 -22.09
C GLU A 86 -2.69 -8.59 -21.34
N GLN A 87 -3.49 -9.03 -20.36
CA GLN A 87 -3.23 -10.24 -19.58
C GLN A 87 -3.69 -11.53 -20.26
N VAL A 88 -4.56 -11.47 -21.28
CA VAL A 88 -5.03 -12.68 -22.00
C VAL A 88 -3.88 -13.44 -22.67
N PRO A 89 -3.01 -12.82 -23.52
CA PRO A 89 -1.86 -13.53 -24.09
C PRO A 89 -0.89 -14.03 -23.01
N VAL A 90 -0.72 -13.26 -21.92
CA VAL A 90 0.21 -13.63 -20.84
C VAL A 90 -0.21 -14.92 -20.15
N ILE A 91 -1.50 -15.07 -19.79
CA ILE A 91 -1.96 -16.33 -19.20
C ILE A 91 -1.84 -17.50 -20.15
N GLN A 92 -2.06 -17.29 -21.46
CA GLN A 92 -1.87 -18.34 -22.47
C GLN A 92 -0.40 -18.75 -22.57
N GLU A 93 0.55 -17.81 -22.53
CA GLU A 93 1.98 -18.08 -22.49
C GLU A 93 2.37 -18.85 -21.22
N VAL A 94 1.82 -18.48 -20.07
CA VAL A 94 2.06 -19.18 -18.78
C VAL A 94 1.53 -20.61 -18.84
N LEU A 95 0.30 -20.83 -19.31
CA LEU A 95 -0.27 -22.17 -19.45
C LEU A 95 0.54 -23.04 -20.43
N ALA A 96 0.97 -22.47 -21.55
CA ALA A 96 1.86 -23.16 -22.50
C ALA A 96 3.23 -23.47 -21.88
N ALA A 97 3.80 -22.58 -21.07
CA ALA A 97 5.03 -22.84 -20.34
C ALA A 97 4.87 -23.93 -19.26
N MET A 98 3.67 -24.10 -18.72
CA MET A 98 3.30 -25.17 -17.78
C MET A 98 2.93 -26.49 -18.49
N ASP A 99 3.05 -26.57 -19.81
CA ASP A 99 2.64 -27.72 -20.66
C ASP A 99 1.14 -28.09 -20.46
N ILE A 100 0.28 -27.06 -20.24
CA ILE A 100 -1.18 -27.25 -20.09
C ILE A 100 -1.85 -27.03 -21.45
N GLU A 101 -2.70 -27.98 -21.85
CA GLU A 101 -3.40 -27.94 -23.13
C GLU A 101 -4.41 -26.79 -23.21
N ILE A 102 -4.29 -25.97 -24.26
CA ILE A 102 -5.19 -24.86 -24.57
C ILE A 102 -6.02 -25.22 -25.80
N VAL A 103 -7.34 -25.24 -25.65
CA VAL A 103 -8.26 -25.59 -26.73
C VAL A 103 -9.01 -24.34 -27.19
N THR A 104 -8.98 -24.11 -28.51
CA THR A 104 -9.72 -23.02 -29.17
C THR A 104 -10.36 -23.53 -30.46
N LYS A 105 -11.51 -22.93 -30.85
CA LYS A 105 -12.16 -23.29 -32.13
C LYS A 105 -12.81 -22.08 -32.76
N GLU A 106 -12.44 -21.76 -33.99
CA GLU A 106 -13.08 -20.67 -34.73
C GLU A 106 -14.56 -20.98 -35.00
N GLY A 107 -15.42 -19.97 -34.75
CA GLY A 107 -16.87 -20.08 -34.93
C GLY A 107 -17.65 -20.62 -33.75
N TYR A 108 -16.96 -21.07 -32.70
CA TYR A 108 -17.54 -21.58 -31.45
C TYR A 108 -17.04 -20.78 -30.24
N GLU A 109 -17.81 -20.79 -29.15
CA GLU A 109 -17.43 -20.17 -27.87
C GLU A 109 -16.76 -21.21 -26.96
N ALA A 110 -16.05 -20.76 -25.95
CA ALA A 110 -15.41 -21.63 -24.96
C ALA A 110 -16.43 -22.60 -24.32
N ASP A 111 -17.65 -22.12 -24.06
CA ASP A 111 -18.73 -22.92 -23.49
C ASP A 111 -19.11 -24.12 -24.38
N ASP A 112 -19.13 -23.94 -25.73
CA ASP A 112 -19.40 -25.01 -26.68
C ASP A 112 -18.26 -26.03 -26.70
N ILE A 113 -17.00 -25.56 -26.61
CA ILE A 113 -15.83 -26.42 -26.49
C ILE A 113 -15.91 -27.27 -25.22
N LEU A 114 -16.17 -26.62 -24.08
CA LEU A 114 -16.30 -27.28 -22.77
C LEU A 114 -17.46 -28.28 -22.74
N GLY A 115 -18.60 -27.88 -23.32
CA GLY A 115 -19.79 -28.76 -23.44
C GLY A 115 -19.50 -30.00 -24.28
N THR A 116 -18.85 -29.81 -25.43
CA THR A 116 -18.49 -30.90 -26.34
C THR A 116 -17.48 -31.85 -25.71
N LEU A 117 -16.37 -31.31 -25.16
CA LEU A 117 -15.35 -32.14 -24.53
C LEU A 117 -15.90 -32.83 -23.28
N GLY A 118 -16.68 -32.12 -22.47
CA GLY A 118 -17.33 -32.70 -21.28
C GLY A 118 -18.19 -33.91 -21.60
N ARG A 119 -19.07 -33.80 -22.63
CA ARG A 119 -19.93 -34.90 -23.05
C ARG A 119 -19.17 -36.09 -23.66
N LYS A 120 -18.13 -35.79 -24.45
CA LYS A 120 -17.26 -36.85 -25.02
C LYS A 120 -16.52 -37.61 -23.91
N CYS A 121 -15.92 -36.91 -22.95
CA CYS A 121 -15.21 -37.53 -21.84
C CYS A 121 -16.17 -38.33 -20.91
N GLU A 122 -17.35 -37.79 -20.62
CA GLU A 122 -18.39 -38.53 -19.88
C GLU A 122 -18.78 -39.83 -20.61
N ALA A 123 -19.01 -39.80 -21.93
CA ALA A 123 -19.34 -40.98 -22.74
C ALA A 123 -18.20 -42.03 -22.77
N GLU A 124 -16.98 -41.63 -22.55
CA GLU A 124 -15.83 -42.50 -22.41
C GLU A 124 -15.61 -43.02 -20.98
N GLY A 125 -16.50 -42.67 -20.05
CA GLY A 125 -16.51 -43.16 -18.66
C GLY A 125 -15.62 -42.39 -17.71
N MET A 126 -15.21 -41.15 -18.09
CA MET A 126 -14.44 -40.25 -17.23
C MET A 126 -15.36 -39.46 -16.28
N GLU A 127 -14.83 -39.12 -15.11
CA GLU A 127 -15.41 -38.08 -14.23
C GLU A 127 -14.96 -36.69 -14.73
N VAL A 128 -15.92 -35.82 -15.00
CA VAL A 128 -15.64 -34.50 -15.60
C VAL A 128 -15.94 -33.39 -14.63
N THR A 129 -14.99 -32.49 -14.43
CA THR A 129 -15.18 -31.24 -13.68
C THR A 129 -15.03 -30.06 -14.63
N ILE A 130 -16.10 -29.27 -14.81
CA ILE A 130 -16.07 -28.02 -15.59
C ILE A 130 -16.02 -26.84 -14.62
N VAL A 131 -15.02 -25.94 -14.79
CA VAL A 131 -14.82 -24.77 -13.94
C VAL A 131 -15.06 -23.50 -14.73
N SER A 132 -16.08 -22.74 -14.40
CA SER A 132 -16.39 -21.45 -15.02
C SER A 132 -17.11 -20.53 -14.04
N GLY A 133 -17.07 -19.23 -14.27
CA GLY A 133 -17.92 -18.25 -13.59
C GLY A 133 -19.31 -18.12 -14.21
N ASP A 134 -19.54 -18.74 -15.37
CA ASP A 134 -20.81 -18.67 -16.11
C ASP A 134 -21.80 -19.75 -15.63
N ARG A 135 -23.02 -19.32 -15.35
CA ARG A 135 -24.09 -20.22 -14.90
C ARG A 135 -24.81 -20.93 -16.03
N ASP A 136 -24.55 -20.54 -17.26
CA ASP A 136 -25.15 -21.19 -18.42
C ASP A 136 -24.61 -22.62 -18.57
N LEU A 137 -23.41 -22.89 -18.09
CA LEU A 137 -22.82 -24.22 -18.02
C LEU A 137 -23.55 -25.19 -17.07
N LEU A 138 -24.44 -24.69 -16.17
CA LEU A 138 -25.28 -25.54 -15.34
C LEU A 138 -26.19 -26.48 -16.17
N GLN A 139 -26.51 -26.13 -17.43
CA GLN A 139 -27.25 -27.00 -18.36
C GLN A 139 -26.53 -28.31 -18.68
N LEU A 140 -25.19 -28.35 -18.46
CA LEU A 140 -24.36 -29.51 -18.73
C LEU A 140 -24.23 -30.46 -17.54
N ALA A 141 -24.65 -30.06 -16.33
CA ALA A 141 -24.50 -30.85 -15.12
C ALA A 141 -25.16 -32.22 -15.22
N THR A 142 -24.45 -33.26 -14.80
CA THR A 142 -24.96 -34.65 -14.69
C THR A 142 -24.49 -35.27 -13.38
N ASP A 143 -24.64 -36.53 -13.19
CA ASP A 143 -24.07 -37.27 -12.07
C ASP A 143 -22.55 -37.50 -12.24
N HIS A 144 -22.00 -37.35 -13.47
CA HIS A 144 -20.61 -37.52 -13.84
C HIS A 144 -19.95 -36.22 -14.36
N ILE A 145 -20.75 -35.18 -14.63
CA ILE A 145 -20.27 -33.84 -14.95
C ILE A 145 -20.58 -32.92 -13.79
N LEU A 146 -19.52 -32.50 -13.07
CA LEU A 146 -19.58 -31.54 -12.00
C LEU A 146 -19.27 -30.12 -12.53
N ILE A 147 -20.17 -29.17 -12.30
CA ILE A 147 -19.93 -27.74 -12.60
C ILE A 147 -19.48 -27.05 -11.33
N ARG A 148 -18.29 -26.44 -11.38
CA ARG A 148 -17.69 -25.69 -10.27
C ARG A 148 -17.67 -24.22 -10.58
N ILE A 149 -18.34 -23.41 -9.77
CA ILE A 149 -18.44 -21.96 -9.92
C ILE A 149 -17.66 -21.26 -8.80
N PRO A 150 -16.47 -20.72 -9.09
CA PRO A 150 -15.73 -19.93 -8.12
C PRO A 150 -16.52 -18.67 -7.74
N LYS A 151 -16.53 -18.27 -6.47
CA LYS A 151 -17.19 -17.07 -5.95
C LYS A 151 -16.30 -16.35 -4.98
N THR A 152 -15.86 -15.15 -5.33
CA THR A 152 -15.01 -14.34 -4.47
C THR A 152 -15.87 -13.37 -3.66
N VAL A 153 -15.85 -13.50 -2.32
CA VAL A 153 -16.52 -12.59 -1.38
C VAL A 153 -15.50 -12.13 -0.35
N LYS A 154 -15.28 -10.82 -0.21
CA LYS A 154 -14.35 -10.23 0.76
C LYS A 154 -12.91 -10.82 0.69
N ARG A 155 -12.38 -11.00 -0.52
CA ARG A 155 -11.04 -11.59 -0.80
C ARG A 155 -10.92 -13.09 -0.49
N VAL A 156 -11.99 -13.77 -0.12
CA VAL A 156 -12.02 -15.24 0.04
C VAL A 156 -12.73 -15.83 -1.15
N THR A 157 -12.06 -16.74 -1.89
CA THR A 157 -12.65 -17.49 -3.00
C THR A 157 -13.21 -18.81 -2.46
N THR A 158 -14.54 -18.94 -2.51
CA THR A 158 -15.27 -20.18 -2.30
C THR A 158 -15.70 -20.76 -3.63
N ILE A 159 -15.94 -22.06 -3.71
CA ILE A 159 -16.37 -22.73 -4.94
C ILE A 159 -17.73 -23.37 -4.66
N GLU A 160 -18.73 -23.03 -5.47
CA GLU A 160 -20.03 -23.69 -5.45
C GLU A 160 -19.98 -24.89 -6.42
N ASN A 161 -20.45 -26.06 -5.98
CA ASN A 161 -20.43 -27.32 -6.73
C ASN A 161 -21.86 -27.69 -7.15
N TYR A 162 -22.03 -28.12 -8.40
CA TYR A 162 -23.35 -28.45 -8.97
C TYR A 162 -23.30 -29.72 -9.81
N HIS A 163 -23.84 -30.82 -9.29
CA HIS A 163 -24.37 -31.93 -10.07
C HIS A 163 -25.88 -31.73 -10.36
N THR A 164 -26.51 -32.70 -10.93
CA THR A 164 -27.97 -32.68 -11.19
C THR A 164 -28.79 -32.36 -9.92
N ALA A 165 -28.42 -32.94 -8.78
CA ALA A 165 -29.13 -32.76 -7.51
C ALA A 165 -29.07 -31.34 -6.97
N GLU A 166 -27.86 -30.72 -6.99
CA GLU A 166 -27.66 -29.35 -6.48
C GLU A 166 -28.30 -28.30 -7.39
N VAL A 167 -28.32 -28.51 -8.71
CA VAL A 167 -29.09 -27.67 -9.65
C VAL A 167 -30.56 -27.72 -9.32
N LEU A 168 -31.11 -28.93 -9.12
CA LEU A 168 -32.54 -29.12 -8.78
C LEU A 168 -32.88 -28.50 -7.41
N GLU A 169 -32.04 -28.67 -6.41
CA GLU A 169 -32.24 -28.06 -5.08
C GLU A 169 -32.26 -26.52 -5.15
N LYS A 170 -31.32 -25.92 -5.91
CA LYS A 170 -31.20 -24.46 -5.94
C LYS A 170 -32.18 -23.75 -6.86
N TYR A 171 -32.47 -24.33 -8.01
CA TYR A 171 -33.30 -23.70 -9.06
C TYR A 171 -34.68 -24.31 -9.17
N SER A 172 -34.93 -25.41 -8.50
CA SER A 172 -36.15 -26.24 -8.63
C SER A 172 -36.38 -26.75 -10.07
N LEU A 173 -35.36 -26.80 -10.88
CA LEU A 173 -35.35 -27.19 -12.29
C LEU A 173 -34.21 -28.17 -12.55
N LEU A 174 -34.42 -29.07 -13.51
CA LEU A 174 -33.36 -29.97 -14.01
C LEU A 174 -32.34 -29.19 -14.84
N PRO A 175 -31.05 -29.63 -14.93
CA PRO A 175 -30.03 -28.97 -15.75
C PRO A 175 -30.49 -28.58 -17.16
N LYS A 176 -31.14 -29.48 -17.89
CA LYS A 176 -31.66 -29.20 -19.25
C LYS A 176 -32.72 -28.08 -19.29
N GLN A 177 -33.47 -27.89 -18.21
CA GLN A 177 -34.50 -26.86 -18.12
C GLN A 177 -33.92 -25.45 -17.92
N ILE A 178 -32.63 -25.33 -17.61
CA ILE A 178 -31.92 -24.02 -17.57
C ILE A 178 -31.95 -23.37 -18.96
N ILE A 179 -31.88 -24.15 -20.03
CA ILE A 179 -32.02 -23.65 -21.42
C ILE A 179 -33.40 -23.02 -21.63
N ASP A 180 -34.44 -23.72 -21.24
CA ASP A 180 -35.85 -23.25 -21.38
C ASP A 180 -36.15 -22.07 -20.44
N LEU A 181 -35.52 -22.04 -19.28
CA LEU A 181 -35.55 -20.88 -18.37
C LEU A 181 -35.04 -19.63 -19.05
N LYS A 182 -33.84 -19.70 -19.66
CA LYS A 182 -33.24 -18.62 -20.43
C LYS A 182 -34.04 -18.26 -21.69
N ALA A 183 -34.61 -19.25 -22.34
CA ALA A 183 -35.51 -19.02 -23.50
C ALA A 183 -36.75 -18.19 -23.13
N LEU A 184 -37.32 -18.42 -21.94
CA LEU A 184 -38.49 -17.70 -21.45
C LEU A 184 -38.16 -16.33 -20.91
N MET A 185 -37.13 -16.22 -20.04
CA MET A 185 -36.83 -14.95 -19.34
C MET A 185 -35.86 -14.02 -20.09
N GLY A 186 -35.15 -14.55 -21.07
CA GLY A 186 -34.04 -13.90 -21.73
C GLY A 186 -32.76 -13.82 -20.87
N ASP A 187 -31.72 -13.22 -21.41
CA ASP A 187 -30.50 -12.89 -20.70
C ASP A 187 -29.99 -11.50 -21.07
N THR A 188 -29.96 -10.61 -20.10
CA THR A 188 -29.49 -9.22 -20.31
C THR A 188 -27.97 -9.14 -20.52
N ALA A 189 -27.19 -10.10 -19.97
CA ALA A 189 -25.74 -10.12 -20.12
C ALA A 189 -25.33 -10.46 -21.55
N ASP A 190 -26.04 -11.37 -22.20
CA ASP A 190 -25.79 -11.83 -23.55
C ASP A 190 -26.74 -11.22 -24.59
N ASN A 191 -27.61 -10.32 -24.12
CA ASN A 191 -28.62 -9.68 -24.95
C ASN A 191 -29.56 -10.67 -25.63
N ILE A 192 -29.92 -11.76 -24.92
CA ILE A 192 -30.89 -12.74 -25.35
C ILE A 192 -32.29 -12.21 -25.02
N PRO A 193 -33.23 -12.09 -25.99
CA PRO A 193 -34.42 -11.31 -25.81
C PRO A 193 -35.45 -11.92 -24.84
N GLY A 194 -35.68 -13.25 -24.87
CA GLY A 194 -36.74 -13.91 -24.09
C GLY A 194 -38.13 -13.46 -24.45
N LEU A 195 -39.13 -13.84 -23.64
CA LEU A 195 -40.50 -13.37 -23.76
C LEU A 195 -40.72 -12.04 -23.04
N PRO A 196 -41.31 -10.99 -23.69
CA PRO A 196 -41.53 -9.69 -23.07
C PRO A 196 -42.31 -9.76 -21.76
N GLY A 197 -41.69 -9.31 -20.66
CA GLY A 197 -42.31 -9.24 -19.34
C GLY A 197 -42.41 -10.55 -18.58
N VAL A 198 -41.74 -11.60 -19.02
CA VAL A 198 -41.55 -12.86 -18.32
C VAL A 198 -40.22 -12.83 -17.61
N GLY A 199 -40.22 -12.77 -16.29
CA GLY A 199 -39.02 -12.87 -15.48
C GLY A 199 -38.81 -14.24 -14.86
N GLU A 200 -37.67 -14.47 -14.20
CA GLU A 200 -37.25 -15.75 -13.62
C GLU A 200 -38.37 -16.49 -12.86
N LYS A 201 -39.04 -15.83 -11.90
CA LYS A 201 -40.10 -16.44 -11.09
C LYS A 201 -41.27 -16.95 -11.89
N THR A 202 -41.60 -16.24 -12.98
CA THR A 202 -42.72 -16.63 -13.86
C THR A 202 -42.28 -17.76 -14.77
N ALA A 203 -41.11 -17.68 -15.34
CA ALA A 203 -40.50 -18.71 -16.17
C ALA A 203 -40.34 -20.04 -15.41
N THR A 204 -39.80 -19.99 -14.18
CA THR A 204 -39.70 -21.19 -13.31
C THR A 204 -41.04 -21.83 -13.05
N LYS A 205 -42.08 -21.04 -12.74
CA LYS A 205 -43.46 -21.62 -12.53
C LYS A 205 -44.01 -22.27 -13.78
N ILE A 206 -43.76 -21.68 -14.96
CA ILE A 206 -44.19 -22.29 -16.23
C ILE A 206 -43.47 -23.63 -16.45
N LEU A 207 -42.17 -23.70 -16.23
CA LEU A 207 -41.38 -24.91 -16.41
C LEU A 207 -41.69 -26.01 -15.36
N LEU A 208 -42.02 -25.63 -14.16
CA LEU A 208 -42.51 -26.59 -13.15
C LEU A 208 -43.83 -27.23 -13.52
N GLN A 209 -44.68 -26.54 -14.29
CA GLN A 209 -45.99 -27.04 -14.70
C GLN A 209 -45.95 -27.76 -16.05
N TYR A 210 -45.13 -27.29 -16.99
CA TYR A 210 -45.14 -27.77 -18.37
C TYR A 210 -43.83 -28.43 -18.80
N GLU A 211 -42.81 -28.41 -17.97
CA GLU A 211 -41.49 -29.04 -18.13
C GLU A 211 -40.62 -28.47 -19.25
N THR A 212 -41.16 -28.15 -20.43
CA THR A 212 -40.41 -27.61 -21.58
C THR A 212 -41.11 -26.39 -22.17
N LEU A 213 -40.34 -25.57 -22.94
CA LEU A 213 -40.83 -24.40 -23.68
C LEU A 213 -41.94 -24.82 -24.67
N GLU A 214 -41.74 -25.92 -25.42
CA GLU A 214 -42.67 -26.41 -26.44
C GLU A 214 -44.00 -26.85 -25.83
N ASN A 215 -43.91 -27.60 -24.71
CA ASN A 215 -45.12 -28.02 -24.01
C ASN A 215 -45.86 -26.82 -23.38
N ALA A 216 -45.15 -25.87 -22.84
CA ALA A 216 -45.71 -24.61 -22.35
C ALA A 216 -46.44 -23.85 -23.47
N HIS A 217 -45.85 -23.77 -24.68
CA HIS A 217 -46.49 -23.17 -25.83
C HIS A 217 -47.72 -23.94 -26.28
N ALA A 218 -47.71 -25.29 -26.31
CA ALA A 218 -48.87 -26.08 -26.65
C ALA A 218 -50.09 -25.86 -25.70
N HIS A 219 -49.81 -25.43 -24.46
CA HIS A 219 -50.81 -25.16 -23.43
C HIS A 219 -50.88 -23.66 -23.05
N PHE A 220 -50.52 -22.77 -23.96
CA PHE A 220 -50.41 -21.34 -23.65
C PHE A 220 -51.68 -20.71 -23.08
N GLU A 221 -52.88 -21.23 -23.45
CA GLU A 221 -54.19 -20.79 -22.94
C GLU A 221 -54.33 -20.92 -21.41
N GLU A 222 -53.62 -21.83 -20.81
CA GLU A 222 -53.67 -22.14 -19.37
C GLU A 222 -52.61 -21.36 -18.56
N ILE A 223 -51.64 -20.71 -19.23
CA ILE A 223 -50.56 -19.98 -18.60
C ILE A 223 -51.08 -18.77 -17.79
N LYS A 224 -50.53 -18.61 -16.58
CA LYS A 224 -50.77 -17.47 -15.70
C LYS A 224 -49.42 -16.83 -15.32
N PRO A 225 -49.34 -15.46 -15.22
CA PRO A 225 -50.42 -14.46 -15.41
C PRO A 225 -50.74 -14.22 -16.90
N ASN A 226 -51.86 -13.53 -17.17
CA ASN A 226 -52.33 -13.26 -18.55
C ASN A 226 -51.22 -12.61 -19.42
N LYS A 227 -50.38 -11.75 -18.86
CA LYS A 227 -49.29 -11.12 -19.59
C LYS A 227 -48.28 -12.15 -20.12
N ALA A 228 -47.98 -13.22 -19.37
CA ALA A 228 -47.09 -14.28 -19.83
C ALA A 228 -47.80 -15.17 -20.90
N LYS A 229 -49.11 -15.39 -20.79
CA LYS A 229 -49.91 -16.04 -21.80
C LYS A 229 -49.92 -15.29 -23.13
N GLU A 230 -50.16 -13.97 -23.08
CA GLU A 230 -50.13 -13.12 -24.26
C GLU A 230 -48.72 -13.11 -24.91
N ALA A 231 -47.67 -12.97 -24.09
CA ALA A 231 -46.30 -13.02 -24.58
C ALA A 231 -45.91 -14.35 -25.23
N MET A 232 -46.38 -15.47 -24.65
CA MET A 232 -46.18 -16.81 -25.22
C MET A 232 -46.93 -16.98 -26.57
N ARG A 233 -48.12 -16.44 -26.70
CA ARG A 233 -48.88 -16.46 -27.94
C ARG A 233 -48.25 -15.61 -29.03
N ASP A 234 -47.89 -14.35 -28.71
CA ASP A 234 -47.59 -13.33 -29.69
C ASP A 234 -46.09 -13.25 -30.04
N HIS A 235 -45.19 -13.80 -29.19
CA HIS A 235 -43.74 -13.71 -29.30
C HIS A 235 -43.02 -15.04 -29.12
N TYR A 236 -43.64 -16.15 -29.45
CA TYR A 236 -43.05 -17.50 -29.30
C TYR A 236 -41.77 -17.66 -30.15
N ASP A 237 -41.72 -17.03 -31.31
CA ASP A 237 -40.55 -16.95 -32.19
C ASP A 237 -39.32 -16.37 -31.49
N LEU A 238 -39.50 -15.39 -30.61
CA LEU A 238 -38.42 -14.85 -29.79
C LEU A 238 -37.94 -15.86 -28.75
N ALA A 239 -38.83 -16.64 -28.17
CA ALA A 239 -38.46 -17.68 -27.22
C ALA A 239 -37.70 -18.83 -27.92
N GLU A 240 -38.12 -19.21 -29.14
CA GLU A 240 -37.39 -20.23 -29.93
C GLU A 240 -35.97 -19.72 -30.32
N LEU A 241 -35.86 -18.47 -30.73
CA LEU A 241 -34.55 -17.83 -31.01
C LEU A 241 -33.69 -17.83 -29.75
N SER A 242 -34.30 -17.40 -28.62
CA SER A 242 -33.60 -17.34 -27.32
C SER A 242 -33.15 -18.72 -26.85
N LYS A 243 -33.97 -19.78 -27.06
CA LYS A 243 -33.57 -21.14 -26.77
C LYS A 243 -32.35 -21.59 -27.58
N LYS A 244 -32.31 -21.30 -28.87
CA LYS A 244 -31.17 -21.60 -29.74
C LYS A 244 -29.92 -20.85 -29.32
N LEU A 245 -30.05 -19.58 -28.93
CA LEU A 245 -28.92 -18.76 -28.46
C LEU A 245 -28.36 -19.23 -27.10
N ALA A 246 -29.25 -19.65 -26.17
CA ALA A 246 -28.89 -20.10 -24.83
C ALA A 246 -28.36 -21.54 -24.80
N THR A 247 -28.62 -22.34 -25.84
CA THR A 247 -28.18 -23.75 -25.91
C THR A 247 -26.69 -23.80 -26.20
N ILE A 248 -25.92 -24.49 -25.35
CA ILE A 248 -24.53 -24.84 -25.56
C ILE A 248 -24.46 -25.96 -26.59
N ASP A 249 -23.70 -25.78 -27.66
CA ASP A 249 -23.44 -26.80 -28.65
C ASP A 249 -22.49 -27.87 -28.09
N THR A 250 -22.94 -29.09 -27.99
CA THR A 250 -22.17 -30.23 -27.49
C THR A 250 -21.59 -31.12 -28.59
N ASP A 251 -21.73 -30.70 -29.86
CA ASP A 251 -21.25 -31.42 -31.05
C ASP A 251 -20.26 -30.56 -31.88
N ALA A 252 -19.61 -29.58 -31.28
CA ALA A 252 -18.59 -28.77 -31.91
C ALA A 252 -17.45 -29.67 -32.47
N PRO A 253 -16.83 -29.29 -33.62
CA PRO A 253 -15.79 -30.12 -34.24
C PRO A 253 -14.45 -29.91 -33.50
N VAL A 254 -14.40 -30.34 -32.24
CA VAL A 254 -13.23 -30.30 -31.34
C VAL A 254 -12.99 -31.72 -30.80
N GLU A 255 -11.74 -32.04 -30.58
CA GLU A 255 -11.29 -33.29 -29.95
C GLU A 255 -10.24 -32.96 -28.89
N LEU A 256 -10.24 -33.73 -27.81
CA LEU A 256 -9.22 -33.62 -26.77
C LEU A 256 -7.97 -34.41 -27.24
N ASP A 257 -6.85 -33.71 -27.30
CA ASP A 257 -5.56 -34.35 -27.39
C ASP A 257 -5.16 -34.93 -26.03
N ARG A 258 -5.42 -36.20 -25.81
CA ARG A 258 -5.19 -36.85 -24.50
C ARG A 258 -3.72 -36.86 -24.09
N GLU A 259 -2.80 -36.89 -25.01
CA GLU A 259 -1.35 -36.88 -24.69
C GLU A 259 -0.96 -35.50 -24.14
N LYS A 260 -1.46 -34.43 -24.74
CA LYS A 260 -1.21 -33.07 -24.27
C LYS A 260 -2.03 -32.68 -23.03
N ALA A 261 -3.26 -33.19 -22.92
CA ALA A 261 -4.11 -32.93 -21.78
C ALA A 261 -3.71 -33.71 -20.50
N ALA A 262 -2.89 -34.77 -20.67
CA ALA A 262 -2.40 -35.54 -19.52
C ALA A 262 -1.51 -34.70 -18.65
N LEU A 263 -1.91 -34.57 -17.38
CA LEU A 263 -1.13 -33.83 -16.38
C LEU A 263 0.17 -34.57 -16.09
N SER A 264 1.25 -33.94 -16.51
CA SER A 264 2.63 -34.29 -16.15
C SER A 264 3.14 -33.28 -15.08
N ASN A 265 4.43 -33.21 -14.85
CA ASN A 265 5.00 -32.16 -14.02
C ASN A 265 4.91 -30.81 -14.73
N PHE A 266 3.87 -30.02 -14.39
CA PHE A 266 3.63 -28.68 -14.92
C PHE A 266 4.50 -27.59 -14.27
N TYR A 267 5.32 -27.92 -13.30
CA TYR A 267 6.37 -27.07 -12.73
C TYR A 267 7.63 -27.11 -13.57
N THR A 268 7.52 -26.70 -14.84
CA THR A 268 8.64 -26.72 -15.79
C THR A 268 9.62 -25.58 -15.55
N PRO A 269 10.89 -25.66 -16.01
CA PRO A 269 11.81 -24.52 -15.94
C PRO A 269 11.29 -23.27 -16.67
N LYS A 270 10.56 -23.45 -17.78
CA LYS A 270 9.93 -22.32 -18.50
C LYS A 270 8.83 -21.65 -17.68
N ALA A 271 8.00 -22.43 -17.00
CA ALA A 271 6.97 -21.90 -16.10
C ALA A 271 7.62 -21.16 -14.93
N TYR A 272 8.69 -21.68 -14.35
CA TYR A 272 9.47 -21.02 -13.30
C TYR A 272 9.95 -19.63 -13.74
N GLU A 273 10.58 -19.51 -14.92
CA GLU A 273 11.01 -18.21 -15.47
C GLU A 273 9.85 -17.25 -15.73
N MET A 274 8.71 -17.76 -16.21
CA MET A 274 7.50 -16.94 -16.38
C MET A 274 6.97 -16.42 -15.05
N PHE A 275 6.90 -17.26 -14.00
CA PHE A 275 6.43 -16.84 -12.67
C PHE A 275 7.37 -15.82 -12.05
N LYS A 276 8.67 -15.98 -12.24
CA LYS A 276 9.71 -15.02 -11.85
C LYS A 276 9.52 -13.67 -12.55
N ARG A 277 9.36 -13.66 -13.87
CA ARG A 277 9.10 -12.44 -14.67
C ARG A 277 7.81 -11.72 -14.23
N LEU A 278 6.76 -12.50 -13.91
CA LEU A 278 5.47 -11.98 -13.47
C LEU A 278 5.43 -11.62 -11.97
N GLU A 279 6.50 -11.89 -11.23
CA GLU A 279 6.65 -11.55 -9.80
C GLU A 279 5.70 -12.32 -8.85
N PHE A 280 5.40 -13.56 -9.19
CA PHE A 280 4.51 -14.41 -8.40
C PHE A 280 5.24 -15.13 -7.26
N LYS A 281 5.88 -14.36 -6.37
CA LYS A 281 6.73 -14.87 -5.27
C LYS A 281 6.08 -16.01 -4.49
N ASN A 282 4.81 -15.86 -4.10
CA ASN A 282 4.07 -16.89 -3.33
C ASN A 282 3.79 -18.19 -4.12
N LEU A 283 3.92 -18.18 -5.44
CA LEU A 283 3.70 -19.35 -6.28
C LEU A 283 5.01 -20.04 -6.66
N LEU A 284 6.15 -19.36 -6.54
CA LEU A 284 7.48 -19.93 -6.82
C LEU A 284 7.82 -21.06 -5.85
N GLY A 285 7.41 -21.00 -4.59
CA GLY A 285 7.59 -22.10 -3.63
C GLY A 285 6.96 -23.45 -4.02
N ARG A 286 6.06 -23.47 -5.02
CA ARG A 286 5.49 -24.73 -5.55
C ARG A 286 6.45 -25.48 -6.49
N PHE A 287 7.57 -24.87 -6.90
CA PHE A 287 8.58 -25.45 -7.79
C PHE A 287 9.71 -26.21 -7.04
N GLU A 288 9.63 -26.37 -5.71
CA GLU A 288 10.70 -26.90 -4.84
C GLU A 288 11.16 -28.35 -5.12
N GLU A 289 10.53 -29.10 -6.01
CA GLU A 289 10.94 -30.48 -6.36
C GLU A 289 11.74 -30.62 -7.65
N THR A 290 11.99 -29.55 -8.41
CA THR A 290 12.82 -29.64 -9.60
C THR A 290 14.27 -29.30 -9.28
N ASN A 291 15.14 -30.31 -9.11
CA ASN A 291 16.59 -30.24 -8.98
C ASN A 291 17.29 -29.61 -10.21
N ALA A 292 17.04 -28.34 -10.48
CA ALA A 292 17.90 -27.50 -11.28
C ALA A 292 18.54 -26.50 -10.33
N GLU A 293 19.82 -26.63 -10.04
CA GLU A 293 20.59 -25.54 -9.46
C GLU A 293 20.36 -24.32 -10.37
N PRO A 294 19.86 -23.18 -9.86
CA PRO A 294 19.72 -21.99 -10.67
C PRO A 294 21.10 -21.62 -11.21
N GLU A 295 21.22 -21.32 -12.52
CA GLU A 295 22.49 -20.80 -13.11
C GLU A 295 22.99 -19.53 -12.39
N ASP A 296 22.17 -18.93 -11.51
CA ASP A 296 22.43 -17.72 -10.71
C ASP A 296 22.67 -17.97 -9.22
N ALA A 297 22.93 -19.21 -8.77
CA ALA A 297 23.13 -19.51 -7.35
C ALA A 297 24.32 -18.73 -6.77
N VAL A 298 24.07 -17.94 -5.73
CA VAL A 298 25.12 -17.25 -4.97
C VAL A 298 25.86 -18.27 -4.12
N PHE A 299 27.18 -18.38 -4.29
CA PHE A 299 27.98 -19.28 -3.48
C PHE A 299 28.17 -18.69 -2.09
N LEU A 300 27.61 -19.38 -1.09
CA LEU A 300 27.72 -19.03 0.33
C LEU A 300 28.60 -20.06 1.02
N ARG A 301 29.43 -19.62 1.97
CA ARG A 301 30.20 -20.52 2.84
C ARG A 301 30.21 -20.03 4.27
N THR A 302 30.18 -20.95 5.22
CA THR A 302 30.30 -20.68 6.64
C THR A 302 31.72 -20.96 7.11
N VAL A 303 32.30 -20.04 7.91
CA VAL A 303 33.62 -20.16 8.52
C VAL A 303 33.50 -20.13 10.03
N THR A 304 33.92 -21.21 10.66
CA THR A 304 33.93 -21.41 12.13
C THR A 304 35.35 -21.49 12.71
N ASP A 305 36.37 -21.74 11.86
CA ASP A 305 37.76 -21.78 12.29
C ASP A 305 38.32 -20.36 12.51
N PHE A 306 38.91 -20.14 13.69
CA PHE A 306 39.43 -18.83 14.07
C PHE A 306 40.60 -18.38 13.18
N SER A 307 41.51 -19.29 12.80
CA SER A 307 42.68 -18.93 11.99
C SER A 307 42.29 -18.62 10.57
N GLU A 308 41.33 -19.34 9.98
CA GLU A 308 40.75 -19.03 8.68
C GLU A 308 40.04 -17.69 8.69
N ALA A 309 39.25 -17.39 9.74
CA ALA A 309 38.55 -16.13 9.88
C ALA A 309 39.52 -14.92 9.91
N GLU A 310 40.62 -15.02 10.68
CA GLU A 310 41.67 -14.00 10.75
C GLU A 310 42.34 -13.76 9.39
N GLU A 311 42.65 -14.82 8.63
CA GLU A 311 43.22 -14.68 7.28
C GLU A 311 42.25 -14.00 6.33
N LEU A 312 40.95 -14.33 6.42
CA LEU A 312 39.90 -13.72 5.63
C LEU A 312 39.71 -12.26 5.98
N PHE A 313 39.63 -11.88 7.25
CA PHE A 313 39.54 -10.47 7.65
C PHE A 313 40.71 -9.66 7.12
N GLY A 314 41.94 -10.23 7.16
CA GLY A 314 43.14 -9.61 6.57
C GLY A 314 43.09 -9.49 5.05
N THR A 315 42.30 -10.33 4.35
CA THR A 315 42.06 -10.27 2.91
C THR A 315 40.99 -9.22 2.59
N ILE A 316 39.84 -9.29 3.28
CA ILE A 316 38.71 -8.37 3.14
C ILE A 316 39.11 -6.93 3.39
N ALA A 317 39.97 -6.67 4.38
CA ALA A 317 40.48 -5.34 4.72
C ALA A 317 41.23 -4.63 3.58
N LYS A 318 41.65 -5.33 2.54
CA LYS A 318 42.36 -4.79 1.37
C LYS A 318 41.42 -4.47 0.19
N GLU A 319 40.14 -4.80 0.31
CA GLU A 319 39.17 -4.57 -0.73
C GLU A 319 38.71 -3.11 -0.77
N GLU A 320 38.32 -2.66 -1.95
CA GLU A 320 37.77 -1.30 -2.16
C GLU A 320 36.29 -1.23 -1.76
N LYS A 321 35.61 -2.39 -1.70
CA LYS A 321 34.19 -2.51 -1.41
C LYS A 321 33.88 -3.79 -0.63
N ALA A 322 32.96 -3.67 0.34
CA ALA A 322 32.38 -4.83 1.02
C ALA A 322 30.89 -4.60 1.29
N GLY A 323 30.11 -5.68 1.32
CA GLY A 323 28.73 -5.71 1.77
C GLY A 323 28.61 -6.51 3.06
N ALA A 324 27.86 -6.02 4.04
CA ALA A 324 27.70 -6.70 5.32
C ALA A 324 26.26 -6.84 5.78
N ALA A 325 25.97 -7.92 6.47
CA ALA A 325 24.71 -8.16 7.17
C ALA A 325 24.96 -8.75 8.56
N LEU A 326 24.22 -8.26 9.56
CA LEU A 326 24.28 -8.70 10.95
C LEU A 326 23.03 -9.48 11.32
N LEU A 327 23.19 -10.64 11.95
CA LEU A 327 22.13 -11.36 12.64
C LEU A 327 22.21 -11.10 14.12
N THR A 328 21.24 -10.41 14.66
CA THR A 328 21.18 -10.07 16.09
C THR A 328 19.94 -10.64 16.74
N GLU A 329 20.05 -11.00 18.00
CA GLU A 329 18.94 -11.41 18.85
C GLU A 329 18.69 -10.35 19.92
N GLU A 330 17.45 -9.93 20.04
CA GLU A 330 16.99 -9.03 21.10
C GLU A 330 16.34 -9.85 22.22
N THR A 331 16.48 -9.38 23.45
CA THR A 331 15.71 -9.95 24.58
C THR A 331 14.21 -9.91 24.29
N PRO A 332 13.38 -10.82 24.87
CA PRO A 332 11.94 -10.89 24.59
C PRO A 332 11.22 -9.55 24.76
N LYS A 333 10.13 -9.40 23.99
CA LYS A 333 9.36 -8.13 23.85
C LYS A 333 8.54 -7.70 25.08
N ASP A 334 8.78 -8.29 26.25
CA ASP A 334 8.07 -7.95 27.49
C ASP A 334 8.72 -6.72 28.14
N GLY A 335 8.44 -5.53 27.58
CA GLY A 335 8.94 -4.25 28.08
C GLY A 335 9.30 -3.23 27.00
N PRO A 336 9.68 -2.01 27.43
CA PRO A 336 10.10 -0.94 26.52
C PRO A 336 11.27 -1.34 25.62
N MET A 337 11.32 -0.80 24.39
CA MET A 337 12.41 -1.10 23.44
C MET A 337 13.80 -0.74 23.97
N ALA A 338 13.89 0.33 24.76
CA ALA A 338 15.12 0.80 25.39
C ALA A 338 15.77 -0.22 26.34
N ASP A 339 14.98 -1.12 26.92
CA ASP A 339 15.45 -2.09 27.91
C ASP A 339 15.94 -3.41 27.30
N ARG A 340 15.93 -3.53 25.96
CA ARG A 340 16.32 -4.75 25.27
C ARG A 340 17.82 -4.80 25.07
N SER A 341 18.44 -5.88 25.55
CA SER A 341 19.83 -6.18 25.20
C SER A 341 19.88 -6.86 23.82
N ARG A 342 20.92 -6.57 23.04
CA ARG A 342 21.18 -7.14 21.72
C ARG A 342 22.47 -7.96 21.78
N SER A 343 22.43 -9.19 21.28
CA SER A 343 23.57 -10.05 21.08
C SER A 343 23.73 -10.39 19.61
N LEU A 344 24.95 -10.39 19.09
CA LEU A 344 25.25 -10.83 17.74
C LEU A 344 25.24 -12.37 17.72
N VAL A 345 24.44 -12.95 16.80
CA VAL A 345 24.35 -14.38 16.53
C VAL A 345 25.29 -14.80 15.39
N GLY A 346 25.51 -13.89 14.45
CA GLY A 346 26.46 -14.07 13.35
C GLY A 346 26.45 -12.87 12.41
N MET A 347 27.40 -12.87 11.49
CA MET A 347 27.48 -11.85 10.43
C MET A 347 27.87 -12.48 9.09
N ALA A 348 27.42 -11.89 8.00
CA ALA A 348 27.87 -12.21 6.65
C ALA A 348 28.63 -11.04 6.04
N VAL A 349 29.65 -11.34 5.23
CA VAL A 349 30.41 -10.35 4.46
C VAL A 349 30.55 -10.83 3.02
N ALA A 350 30.19 -9.97 2.07
CA ALA A 350 30.41 -10.12 0.64
C ALA A 350 31.57 -9.22 0.20
N TYR A 351 32.54 -9.74 -0.55
CA TYR A 351 33.74 -9.02 -0.96
C TYR A 351 34.34 -9.55 -2.26
N GLY A 352 35.32 -8.89 -2.82
CA GLY A 352 36.05 -9.28 -4.04
C GLY A 352 35.63 -8.48 -5.27
N SER A 353 36.09 -8.91 -6.45
CA SER A 353 35.83 -8.25 -7.74
C SER A 353 35.10 -9.21 -8.69
N GLY A 354 34.09 -8.70 -9.39
CA GLY A 354 33.24 -9.52 -10.27
C GLY A 354 32.15 -10.26 -9.48
N GLU A 355 32.09 -11.57 -9.54
CA GLU A 355 31.23 -12.38 -8.68
C GLU A 355 31.80 -12.38 -7.26
N PRO A 356 31.10 -11.89 -6.23
CA PRO A 356 31.67 -11.78 -4.89
C PRO A 356 31.75 -13.11 -4.16
N ASP A 357 32.80 -13.29 -3.35
CA ASP A 357 32.82 -14.27 -2.29
C ASP A 357 31.88 -13.82 -1.14
N VAL A 358 31.01 -14.70 -0.66
CA VAL A 358 30.12 -14.43 0.45
C VAL A 358 30.39 -15.40 1.60
N VAL A 359 30.79 -14.88 2.75
CA VAL A 359 31.17 -15.67 3.91
C VAL A 359 30.29 -15.34 5.10
N TYR A 360 29.74 -16.36 5.76
CA TYR A 360 29.02 -16.25 7.01
C TYR A 360 29.91 -16.68 8.19
N PHE A 361 29.95 -15.86 9.23
CA PHE A 361 30.67 -16.11 10.49
C PHE A 361 29.65 -16.23 11.63
N PRO A 362 29.35 -17.42 12.12
CA PRO A 362 28.50 -17.61 13.31
C PRO A 362 29.25 -17.13 14.56
N ALA A 363 28.52 -16.52 15.50
CA ALA A 363 29.08 -16.09 16.79
C ALA A 363 29.18 -17.29 17.74
N GLU A 364 30.15 -18.17 17.49
CA GLU A 364 30.35 -19.38 18.29
C GLU A 364 31.85 -19.67 18.55
N GLY A 365 32.14 -20.42 19.59
CA GLY A 365 33.49 -20.81 19.94
C GLY A 365 34.40 -19.62 20.22
N PHE A 366 35.51 -19.48 19.51
CA PHE A 366 36.43 -18.33 19.59
C PHE A 366 35.98 -17.12 18.76
N LEU A 367 35.06 -17.28 17.84
CA LEU A 367 34.43 -16.20 17.09
C LEU A 367 33.26 -15.61 17.91
N THR A 368 33.59 -14.97 19.04
CA THR A 368 32.55 -14.38 19.90
C THR A 368 31.88 -13.18 19.22
N GLY A 369 30.63 -12.85 19.61
CA GLY A 369 29.91 -11.71 19.06
C GLY A 369 30.68 -10.38 19.21
N ASP A 370 31.33 -10.17 20.34
CA ASP A 370 32.15 -8.97 20.59
C ASP A 370 33.39 -8.92 19.67
N TYR A 371 34.09 -10.05 19.49
CA TYR A 371 35.21 -10.17 18.56
C TYR A 371 34.77 -9.86 17.11
N LEU A 372 33.66 -10.42 16.66
CA LEU A 372 33.13 -10.18 15.31
C LEU A 372 32.74 -8.72 15.11
N LYS A 373 32.15 -8.05 16.11
CA LYS A 373 31.84 -6.63 16.08
C LYS A 373 33.13 -5.77 16.02
N GLU A 374 34.17 -6.11 16.76
CA GLU A 374 35.46 -5.42 16.70
C GLU A 374 36.06 -5.50 15.30
N LYS A 375 36.12 -6.70 14.71
CA LYS A 375 36.62 -6.91 13.33
C LYS A 375 35.81 -6.16 12.28
N LEU A 376 34.49 -6.20 12.40
CA LEU A 376 33.61 -5.48 11.45
C LEU A 376 33.79 -3.96 11.55
N THR A 377 34.04 -3.44 12.78
CA THR A 377 34.36 -2.02 12.99
C THR A 377 35.69 -1.62 12.30
N GLU A 378 36.71 -2.50 12.41
CA GLU A 378 37.97 -2.30 11.71
C GLU A 378 37.78 -2.31 10.20
N LEU A 379 37.06 -3.25 9.64
CA LEU A 379 36.74 -3.34 8.20
C LEU A 379 35.99 -2.12 7.71
N GLN A 380 34.94 -1.70 8.42
CA GLN A 380 34.11 -0.57 8.03
C GLN A 380 34.89 0.74 7.96
N LYS A 381 35.91 0.94 8.84
CA LYS A 381 36.78 2.11 8.82
C LYS A 381 37.88 2.06 7.75
N GLN A 382 38.22 0.88 7.25
CA GLN A 382 39.32 0.69 6.28
C GLN A 382 38.82 0.64 4.84
N ILE A 383 37.63 0.03 4.61
CA ILE A 383 37.07 -0.19 3.27
C ILE A 383 36.36 1.08 2.78
N PRO A 384 36.77 1.64 1.64
CA PRO A 384 36.20 2.91 1.13
C PRO A 384 34.70 2.89 0.87
N VAL A 385 34.14 1.75 0.45
CA VAL A 385 32.69 1.58 0.20
C VAL A 385 32.17 0.39 1.00
N PHE A 386 31.50 0.69 2.11
CA PHE A 386 30.95 -0.31 3.01
C PHE A 386 29.41 -0.33 2.92
N CYS A 387 28.87 -1.38 2.32
CA CYS A 387 27.46 -1.47 1.97
C CYS A 387 26.66 -2.22 3.05
N VAL A 388 25.52 -1.66 3.43
CA VAL A 388 24.57 -2.26 4.37
C VAL A 388 23.13 -2.10 3.85
N MET A 389 22.21 -2.90 4.37
CA MET A 389 20.80 -2.82 3.97
C MET A 389 20.07 -1.65 4.65
N ASP A 390 20.33 -1.43 5.93
CA ASP A 390 19.76 -0.39 6.80
C ASP A 390 20.85 0.14 7.70
N GLY A 391 21.35 1.34 7.36
CA GLY A 391 22.46 1.97 8.10
C GLY A 391 22.10 2.29 9.54
N LYS A 392 20.86 2.71 9.81
CA LYS A 392 20.43 3.04 11.17
C LYS A 392 20.34 1.79 12.06
N GLU A 393 19.83 0.68 11.52
CA GLU A 393 19.82 -0.62 12.21
C GLU A 393 21.25 -1.11 12.46
N PHE A 394 22.13 -0.99 11.46
CA PHE A 394 23.56 -1.31 11.56
C PHE A 394 24.26 -0.51 12.67
N LEU A 395 23.99 0.79 12.79
CA LEU A 395 24.56 1.67 13.81
C LEU A 395 24.14 1.34 15.25
N LYS A 396 23.08 0.55 15.45
CA LYS A 396 22.74 0.07 16.82
C LYS A 396 23.82 -0.85 17.39
N ASP A 397 24.46 -1.63 16.53
CA ASP A 397 25.52 -2.56 16.90
C ASP A 397 26.93 -1.98 16.63
N MET A 398 27.02 -1.01 15.72
CA MET A 398 28.27 -0.41 15.22
C MET A 398 28.25 1.12 15.37
N PRO A 399 28.15 1.68 16.60
CA PRO A 399 27.94 3.13 16.82
C PRO A 399 29.10 4.02 16.35
N ASP A 400 30.31 3.46 16.22
CA ASP A 400 31.54 4.15 15.82
C ASP A 400 31.83 4.00 14.30
N ALA A 401 30.87 3.58 13.48
CA ALA A 401 31.04 3.45 12.04
C ALA A 401 31.34 4.81 11.40
N ASP A 402 32.19 4.80 10.36
CA ASP A 402 32.56 6.01 9.61
C ASP A 402 31.46 6.32 8.56
N GLU A 403 30.89 7.51 8.67
CA GLU A 403 29.88 8.03 7.74
C GLU A 403 30.40 8.11 6.30
N ALA A 404 31.69 8.46 6.13
CA ALA A 404 32.27 8.65 4.80
C ALA A 404 32.30 7.37 3.97
N HIS A 405 32.37 6.20 4.61
CA HIS A 405 32.47 4.91 3.96
C HIS A 405 31.10 4.20 3.80
N LEU A 406 30.06 4.66 4.51
CA LEU A 406 28.78 3.97 4.54
C LEU A 406 27.99 4.15 3.23
N PHE A 407 27.52 3.03 2.68
CA PHE A 407 26.52 2.98 1.63
C PHE A 407 25.29 2.22 2.14
N ASP A 408 24.14 2.90 2.26
CA ASP A 408 22.86 2.33 2.68
C ASP A 408 22.00 2.02 1.44
N ALA A 409 21.84 0.72 1.14
CA ALA A 409 21.10 0.27 -0.03
C ALA A 409 19.58 0.50 0.11
N GLY A 410 19.03 0.45 1.32
CA GLY A 410 17.61 0.74 1.58
C GLY A 410 17.27 2.20 1.29
N ILE A 411 18.10 3.14 1.72
CA ILE A 411 17.94 4.57 1.41
C ILE A 411 18.15 4.84 -0.08
N ALA A 412 19.13 4.22 -0.72
CA ALA A 412 19.33 4.35 -2.17
C ALA A 412 18.11 3.86 -2.95
N ALA A 413 17.56 2.69 -2.59
CA ALA A 413 16.35 2.14 -3.20
C ALA A 413 15.12 3.04 -2.98
N TYR A 414 14.97 3.61 -1.78
CA TYR A 414 13.93 4.57 -1.47
C TYR A 414 14.00 5.83 -2.34
N LEU A 415 15.16 6.42 -2.52
CA LEU A 415 15.33 7.59 -3.39
C LEU A 415 15.02 7.27 -4.85
N LEU A 416 15.42 6.09 -5.32
CA LEU A 416 15.14 5.64 -6.70
C LEU A 416 13.66 5.32 -6.92
N ASN A 417 12.95 4.79 -5.92
CA ASN A 417 11.51 4.51 -6.00
C ASN A 417 10.79 4.68 -4.65
N PRO A 418 10.38 5.90 -4.25
CA PRO A 418 9.74 6.17 -2.97
C PRO A 418 8.27 5.69 -2.88
N LEU A 419 7.71 5.05 -3.91
CA LEU A 419 6.34 4.55 -3.92
C LEU A 419 6.20 3.14 -3.31
N LYS A 420 7.31 2.44 -3.10
CA LYS A 420 7.31 1.14 -2.43
C LYS A 420 7.07 1.31 -0.92
N SER A 421 6.37 0.36 -0.32
CA SER A 421 6.13 0.34 1.13
C SER A 421 7.26 -0.31 1.93
N GLN A 422 8.09 -1.12 1.27
CA GLN A 422 9.22 -1.85 1.85
C GLN A 422 10.31 -2.06 0.77
N TYR A 423 11.54 -2.21 1.22
CA TYR A 423 12.73 -2.45 0.38
C TYR A 423 13.43 -3.70 0.93
N SER A 424 13.12 -4.86 0.37
CA SER A 424 13.74 -6.13 0.76
C SER A 424 15.00 -6.41 -0.06
N TYR A 425 15.90 -7.23 0.46
CA TYR A 425 17.16 -7.56 -0.22
C TYR A 425 16.93 -8.28 -1.55
N ASP A 426 15.93 -9.15 -1.64
CA ASP A 426 15.55 -9.87 -2.86
C ASP A 426 14.97 -8.94 -3.93
N ASP A 427 14.17 -7.91 -3.52
CA ASP A 427 13.71 -6.86 -4.42
C ASP A 427 14.87 -6.02 -4.96
N ILE A 428 15.87 -5.71 -4.13
CA ILE A 428 17.06 -4.96 -4.53
C ILE A 428 17.88 -5.76 -5.56
N VAL A 429 18.13 -7.04 -5.30
CA VAL A 429 18.85 -7.89 -6.26
C VAL A 429 18.11 -7.97 -7.60
N LYS A 430 16.81 -8.20 -7.55
CA LYS A 430 15.98 -8.27 -8.74
C LYS A 430 15.99 -6.98 -9.56
N GLU A 431 15.81 -5.85 -8.91
CA GLU A 431 15.64 -4.54 -9.56
C GLU A 431 16.95 -3.95 -10.06
N TYR A 432 18.05 -4.14 -9.32
CA TYR A 432 19.32 -3.48 -9.60
C TYR A 432 20.44 -4.41 -10.03
N VAL A 433 20.34 -5.73 -9.79
CA VAL A 433 21.32 -6.74 -10.23
C VAL A 433 20.76 -7.61 -11.36
N HIS A 434 19.43 -7.66 -11.51
CA HIS A 434 18.71 -8.50 -12.48
C HIS A 434 18.97 -10.00 -12.29
N ARG A 435 19.17 -10.43 -11.05
CA ARG A 435 19.36 -11.81 -10.63
C ARG A 435 18.29 -12.24 -9.63
N TYR A 436 18.29 -13.50 -9.30
CA TYR A 436 17.40 -14.07 -8.29
C TYR A 436 18.21 -14.49 -7.05
N VAL A 437 17.62 -14.21 -5.88
CA VAL A 437 18.03 -14.78 -4.58
C VAL A 437 16.77 -15.17 -3.80
N PRO A 438 16.83 -16.21 -2.94
CA PRO A 438 15.67 -16.65 -2.17
C PRO A 438 15.10 -15.53 -1.31
N ALA A 439 13.78 -15.29 -1.39
CA ALA A 439 13.07 -14.33 -0.55
C ALA A 439 12.90 -14.88 0.89
N VAL A 440 12.47 -14.02 1.81
CA VAL A 440 12.18 -14.38 3.21
C VAL A 440 11.19 -15.55 3.29
N GLU A 441 10.14 -15.52 2.47
CA GLU A 441 9.12 -16.56 2.41
C GLU A 441 9.67 -17.93 2.02
N GLU A 442 10.68 -17.94 1.17
CA GLU A 442 11.31 -19.17 0.69
C GLU A 442 12.28 -19.75 1.73
N ILE A 443 13.03 -18.89 2.41
CA ILE A 443 13.96 -19.33 3.48
C ILE A 443 13.21 -19.83 4.72
N PHE A 444 12.10 -19.17 5.11
CA PHE A 444 11.41 -19.42 6.37
C PHE A 444 10.02 -20.06 6.23
N GLY A 445 9.53 -20.31 5.01
CA GLY A 445 8.19 -20.85 4.75
C GLY A 445 7.06 -19.87 5.11
N GLY A 446 7.33 -18.56 5.19
CA GLY A 446 6.34 -17.52 5.48
C GLY A 446 6.98 -16.14 5.63
N SER A 447 6.15 -15.08 5.59
CA SER A 447 6.60 -13.67 5.61
C SER A 447 7.18 -13.18 6.94
N LYS A 448 7.16 -14.02 8.00
CA LYS A 448 7.66 -13.65 9.31
C LYS A 448 9.07 -14.20 9.52
N ILE A 449 10.03 -13.32 9.71
CA ILE A 449 11.42 -13.67 10.05
C ILE A 449 11.45 -14.18 11.51
N PRO A 450 11.94 -15.41 11.76
CA PRO A 450 12.16 -15.91 13.12
C PRO A 450 13.21 -15.09 13.88
N ALA A 451 13.22 -15.16 15.22
CA ALA A 451 14.35 -14.64 15.98
C ALA A 451 15.64 -15.39 15.60
N ALA A 452 16.77 -14.69 15.50
CA ALA A 452 18.02 -15.24 14.96
C ALA A 452 18.47 -16.53 15.68
N GLY A 453 18.33 -16.62 17.00
CA GLY A 453 18.63 -17.83 17.76
C GLY A 453 17.65 -19.00 17.57
N LYS A 454 16.57 -18.81 16.79
CA LYS A 454 15.61 -19.87 16.42
C LYS A 454 15.77 -20.34 14.97
N MET A 455 16.64 -19.70 14.19
CA MET A 455 16.95 -20.10 12.84
C MET A 455 17.87 -21.30 12.83
N THR A 456 17.75 -22.18 11.82
CA THR A 456 18.78 -23.22 11.61
C THR A 456 20.07 -22.59 11.09
N PRO A 457 21.24 -23.24 11.20
CA PRO A 457 22.51 -22.74 10.65
C PRO A 457 22.40 -22.39 9.16
N GLU A 458 21.72 -23.22 8.38
CA GLU A 458 21.47 -23.00 6.95
C GLU A 458 20.59 -21.79 6.68
N GLN A 459 19.59 -21.55 7.53
CA GLN A 459 18.73 -20.36 7.43
C GLN A 459 19.50 -19.09 7.80
N GLN A 460 20.38 -19.15 8.81
CA GLN A 460 21.23 -18.02 9.21
C GLN A 460 22.20 -17.65 8.08
N GLU A 461 22.93 -18.64 7.53
CA GLU A 461 23.84 -18.46 6.41
C GLU A 461 23.12 -17.89 5.19
N SER A 462 22.03 -18.53 4.76
CA SER A 462 21.25 -18.11 3.60
C SER A 462 20.72 -16.70 3.76
N TYR A 463 20.06 -16.39 4.88
CA TYR A 463 19.43 -15.09 5.08
C TYR A 463 20.45 -13.95 5.20
N ALA A 464 21.49 -14.09 6.01
CA ALA A 464 22.53 -13.08 6.16
C ALA A 464 23.41 -12.99 4.90
N GLY A 465 23.78 -14.13 4.29
CA GLY A 465 24.60 -14.18 3.11
C GLY A 465 23.94 -13.49 1.90
N HIS A 466 22.65 -13.75 1.64
CA HIS A 466 21.95 -13.08 0.55
C HIS A 466 21.73 -11.58 0.80
N GLN A 467 21.58 -11.12 2.05
CA GLN A 467 21.57 -9.70 2.35
C GLN A 467 22.93 -9.03 2.06
N ALA A 468 24.03 -9.64 2.52
CA ALA A 468 25.37 -9.12 2.25
C ALA A 468 25.68 -9.09 0.75
N TYR A 469 25.29 -10.14 0.02
CA TYR A 469 25.38 -10.18 -1.44
C TYR A 469 24.60 -9.07 -2.11
N ALA A 470 23.34 -8.89 -1.71
CA ALA A 470 22.42 -7.92 -2.31
C ALA A 470 23.00 -6.50 -2.27
N VAL A 471 23.46 -6.06 -1.11
CA VAL A 471 23.96 -4.70 -0.95
C VAL A 471 25.30 -4.50 -1.66
N PHE A 472 26.13 -5.53 -1.71
CA PHE A 472 27.40 -5.52 -2.46
C PHE A 472 27.19 -5.42 -3.96
N ALA A 473 26.36 -6.32 -4.52
CA ALA A 473 26.14 -6.47 -5.96
C ALA A 473 25.33 -5.29 -6.55
N ALA A 474 24.38 -4.73 -5.81
CA ALA A 474 23.53 -3.64 -6.28
C ALA A 474 24.21 -2.26 -6.22
N GLN A 475 25.22 -2.08 -5.39
CA GLN A 475 25.79 -0.77 -5.04
C GLN A 475 26.17 0.06 -6.26
N GLU A 476 26.97 -0.47 -7.20
CA GLU A 476 27.47 0.28 -8.35
C GLU A 476 26.36 0.75 -9.28
N ASN A 477 25.35 -0.09 -9.48
CA ASN A 477 24.23 0.24 -10.34
C ASN A 477 23.30 1.27 -9.68
N MET A 478 23.05 1.13 -8.36
CA MET A 478 22.29 2.11 -7.60
C MET A 478 22.98 3.46 -7.57
N GLU A 479 24.30 3.50 -7.33
CA GLU A 479 25.09 4.73 -7.36
C GLU A 479 25.05 5.40 -8.73
N LYS A 480 25.21 4.61 -9.80
CA LYS A 480 25.08 5.09 -11.18
C LYS A 480 23.72 5.72 -11.43
N LEU A 481 22.63 5.03 -11.06
CA LEU A 481 21.26 5.54 -11.23
C LEU A 481 21.00 6.81 -10.42
N LEU A 482 21.48 6.89 -9.18
CA LEU A 482 21.39 8.10 -8.36
C LEU A 482 22.13 9.29 -9.01
N LYS A 483 23.29 9.06 -9.61
CA LYS A 483 24.05 10.08 -10.36
C LYS A 483 23.33 10.52 -11.63
N GLU A 484 22.85 9.56 -12.44
CA GLU A 484 22.10 9.81 -13.68
C GLU A 484 20.79 10.58 -13.41
N GLN A 485 20.13 10.28 -12.28
CA GLN A 485 18.91 10.96 -11.88
C GLN A 485 19.15 12.27 -11.12
N GLY A 486 20.40 12.65 -10.83
CA GLY A 486 20.77 13.88 -10.12
C GLY A 486 20.45 13.87 -8.63
N MET A 487 20.37 12.68 -8.00
CA MET A 487 20.05 12.51 -6.57
C MET A 487 21.27 12.11 -5.73
N TRP A 488 22.46 11.96 -6.34
CA TRP A 488 23.66 11.52 -5.61
C TRP A 488 24.07 12.48 -4.50
N ASP A 489 24.03 13.78 -4.75
CA ASP A 489 24.36 14.80 -3.74
C ASP A 489 23.35 14.80 -2.59
N LEU A 490 22.06 14.61 -2.88
CA LEU A 490 21.02 14.44 -1.87
C LEU A 490 21.30 13.18 -1.01
N TYR A 491 21.64 12.07 -1.66
CA TYR A 491 21.97 10.81 -0.97
C TYR A 491 23.17 10.99 -0.04
N ARG A 492 24.30 11.50 -0.55
CA ARG A 492 25.56 11.59 0.21
C ARG A 492 25.59 12.69 1.25
N ASN A 493 25.01 13.87 0.96
CA ASN A 493 25.15 15.04 1.80
C ASN A 493 23.94 15.29 2.71
N VAL A 494 22.81 14.56 2.49
CA VAL A 494 21.61 14.72 3.32
C VAL A 494 21.18 13.38 3.89
N GLU A 495 20.86 12.38 3.06
CA GLU A 495 20.23 11.16 3.57
C GLU A 495 21.18 10.30 4.41
N ILE A 496 22.44 10.14 4.02
CA ILE A 496 23.43 9.37 4.80
C ILE A 496 23.80 10.06 6.13
N PRO A 497 24.17 11.35 6.18
CA PRO A 497 24.41 12.02 7.46
C PRO A 497 23.19 12.00 8.39
N LEU A 498 21.98 12.06 7.84
CA LEU A 498 20.76 12.00 8.61
C LEU A 498 20.58 10.65 9.35
N VAL A 499 21.07 9.53 8.81
CA VAL A 499 21.05 8.21 9.47
C VAL A 499 21.70 8.31 10.85
N PHE A 500 22.86 8.95 10.93
CA PHE A 500 23.62 9.12 12.18
C PHE A 500 22.90 10.06 13.15
N THR A 501 22.36 11.17 12.63
CA THR A 501 21.57 12.12 13.43
C THR A 501 20.34 11.45 14.03
N LEU A 502 19.55 10.74 13.23
CA LEU A 502 18.36 10.03 13.71
C LEU A 502 18.71 8.91 14.68
N ARG A 503 19.79 8.16 14.42
CA ARG A 503 20.25 7.12 15.35
C ARG A 503 20.60 7.71 16.72
N GLN A 504 21.24 8.87 16.76
CA GLN A 504 21.56 9.55 18.02
C GLN A 504 20.29 10.03 18.74
N MET A 505 19.34 10.63 18.03
CA MET A 505 18.04 11.05 18.58
C MET A 505 17.27 9.87 19.17
N GLU A 506 17.25 8.72 18.49
CA GLU A 506 16.64 7.48 19.00
C GLU A 506 17.35 6.95 20.26
N ALA A 507 18.70 7.06 20.31
CA ALA A 507 19.47 6.64 21.48
C ALA A 507 19.26 7.57 22.68
N ASP A 508 19.19 8.89 22.44
CA ASP A 508 18.96 9.88 23.48
C ASP A 508 17.54 9.82 24.05
N GLY A 509 16.51 9.63 23.20
CA GLY A 509 15.12 9.62 23.60
C GLY A 509 14.68 10.89 24.30
N ILE A 510 13.41 10.98 24.70
CA ILE A 510 12.84 12.12 25.44
C ILE A 510 12.34 11.66 26.80
N ALA A 511 12.68 12.40 27.87
CA ALA A 511 12.23 12.05 29.23
C ALA A 511 10.74 12.37 29.40
N ALA A 512 10.03 11.46 30.09
CA ALA A 512 8.61 11.60 30.36
C ALA A 512 8.27 11.15 31.80
N GLU A 513 7.44 11.94 32.48
CA GLU A 513 6.99 11.68 33.85
C GLU A 513 5.76 10.76 33.81
N LYS A 514 5.95 9.54 34.34
CA LYS A 514 4.89 8.53 34.41
C LYS A 514 3.71 8.98 35.26
N GLU A 515 4.00 9.64 36.38
CA GLU A 515 3.00 10.18 37.31
C GLU A 515 2.14 11.25 36.65
N ALA A 516 2.73 12.16 35.88
CA ALA A 516 2.01 13.18 35.14
C ALA A 516 1.05 12.57 34.10
N LEU A 517 1.51 11.54 33.37
CA LEU A 517 0.66 10.79 32.43
C LEU A 517 -0.48 10.06 33.14
N SER A 518 -0.23 9.53 34.35
CA SER A 518 -1.24 8.83 35.13
C SER A 518 -2.32 9.79 35.65
N VAL A 519 -1.95 10.96 36.17
CA VAL A 519 -2.88 12.02 36.59
C VAL A 519 -3.73 12.50 35.43
N TYR A 520 -3.08 12.80 34.30
CA TYR A 520 -3.78 13.20 33.09
C TYR A 520 -4.76 12.11 32.59
N GLY A 521 -4.36 10.84 32.64
CA GLY A 521 -5.23 9.70 32.29
C GLY A 521 -6.44 9.56 33.21
N ALA A 522 -6.30 9.88 34.50
CA ALA A 522 -7.40 9.88 35.47
C ALA A 522 -8.41 11.01 35.19
N GLU A 523 -7.93 12.23 34.90
CA GLU A 523 -8.78 13.35 34.48
C GLU A 523 -9.60 13.05 33.22
N LEU A 524 -8.95 12.45 32.22
CA LEU A 524 -9.65 11.99 31.03
C LEU A 524 -10.69 10.90 31.31
N ALA A 525 -10.39 9.97 32.24
CA ALA A 525 -11.30 8.87 32.58
C ALA A 525 -12.57 9.39 33.25
N GLU A 526 -12.48 10.42 34.13
CA GLU A 526 -13.61 11.06 34.75
C GLU A 526 -14.54 11.69 33.69
N ARG A 527 -13.99 12.49 32.78
CA ARG A 527 -14.77 13.13 31.71
C ARG A 527 -15.36 12.11 30.72
N ILE A 528 -14.62 11.05 30.37
CA ILE A 528 -15.12 9.96 29.55
C ILE A 528 -16.31 9.28 30.21
N GLY A 529 -16.28 9.02 31.54
CA GLY A 529 -17.39 8.43 32.31
C GLY A 529 -18.64 9.31 32.33
N GLU A 530 -18.48 10.63 32.49
CA GLU A 530 -19.61 11.58 32.39
C GLU A 530 -20.27 11.53 31.00
N LEU A 531 -19.46 11.58 29.92
CA LEU A 531 -19.96 11.54 28.54
C LEU A 531 -20.63 10.21 28.23
N GLU A 532 -20.07 9.11 28.70
CA GLU A 532 -20.65 7.77 28.51
C GLU A 532 -22.05 7.68 29.13
N ALA A 533 -22.21 8.15 30.37
CA ALA A 533 -23.51 8.20 31.05
C ALA A 533 -24.52 9.09 30.27
N GLN A 534 -24.10 10.28 29.81
CA GLN A 534 -24.94 11.19 29.03
C GLN A 534 -25.35 10.56 27.68
N ILE A 535 -24.39 9.94 26.97
CA ILE A 535 -24.66 9.27 25.68
C ILE A 535 -25.67 8.14 25.86
N TYR A 536 -25.55 7.32 26.92
CA TYR A 536 -26.52 6.23 27.20
C TYR A 536 -27.90 6.74 27.57
N GLU A 537 -27.96 7.82 28.35
CA GLU A 537 -29.22 8.46 28.69
C GLU A 537 -29.94 8.99 27.44
N GLU A 538 -29.21 9.72 26.57
CA GLU A 538 -29.77 10.27 25.32
C GLU A 538 -30.09 9.19 24.28
N ALA A 539 -29.33 8.11 24.20
CA ALA A 539 -29.60 6.99 23.34
C ALA A 539 -30.72 6.06 23.83
N GLY A 540 -31.04 6.12 25.15
CA GLY A 540 -32.03 5.29 25.83
C GLY A 540 -31.58 3.85 26.08
N GLU A 541 -30.31 3.51 25.83
CA GLU A 541 -29.71 2.19 26.07
C GLU A 541 -28.19 2.25 26.14
N GLU A 542 -27.58 1.24 26.77
CA GLU A 542 -26.15 1.02 26.77
C GLU A 542 -25.70 0.30 25.49
N PHE A 543 -24.59 0.75 24.90
CA PHE A 543 -23.97 0.16 23.72
C PHE A 543 -22.49 0.49 23.63
N ASN A 544 -21.71 -0.22 22.80
CA ASN A 544 -20.30 0.12 22.58
C ASN A 544 -20.17 1.32 21.65
N ILE A 545 -19.90 2.51 22.23
CA ILE A 545 -19.75 3.79 21.53
C ILE A 545 -18.59 3.75 20.52
N ASN A 546 -17.55 2.95 20.78
CA ASN A 546 -16.40 2.75 19.88
C ASN A 546 -16.68 1.76 18.76
N SER A 547 -17.83 1.05 18.77
CA SER A 547 -18.21 0.15 17.69
C SER A 547 -18.95 0.90 16.58
N PRO A 548 -18.36 1.08 15.37
CA PRO A 548 -19.03 1.77 14.26
C PRO A 548 -20.37 1.13 13.89
N LYS A 549 -20.46 -0.21 14.04
CA LYS A 549 -21.67 -0.97 13.72
C LYS A 549 -22.80 -0.67 14.70
N GLN A 550 -22.55 -0.73 16.01
CA GLN A 550 -23.57 -0.45 17.05
C GLN A 550 -23.97 1.01 17.00
N LEU A 551 -23.01 1.94 16.94
CA LEU A 551 -23.28 3.35 16.84
C LEU A 551 -24.11 3.70 15.59
N GLY A 552 -23.79 3.10 14.43
CA GLY A 552 -24.56 3.31 13.20
C GLY A 552 -26.03 2.90 13.33
N VAL A 553 -26.33 1.81 14.04
CA VAL A 553 -27.70 1.36 14.33
C VAL A 553 -28.41 2.37 15.23
N ILE A 554 -27.74 2.84 16.30
CA ILE A 554 -28.32 3.83 17.22
C ILE A 554 -28.67 5.12 16.47
N LEU A 555 -27.71 5.72 15.77
CA LEU A 555 -27.89 7.02 15.14
C LEU A 555 -28.86 7.00 13.96
N PHE A 556 -28.74 6.01 13.07
CA PHE A 556 -29.42 6.04 11.77
C PHE A 556 -30.64 5.10 11.65
N GLU A 557 -30.75 4.08 12.50
CA GLU A 557 -31.92 3.19 12.51
C GLU A 557 -32.89 3.51 13.64
N LYS A 558 -32.41 3.70 14.88
CA LYS A 558 -33.25 3.99 16.04
C LYS A 558 -33.62 5.48 16.14
N LEU A 559 -32.65 6.36 16.12
CA LEU A 559 -32.85 7.80 16.23
C LEU A 559 -33.19 8.47 14.88
N GLN A 560 -33.04 7.74 13.77
CA GLN A 560 -33.38 8.17 12.40
C GLN A 560 -32.74 9.51 12.01
N LEU A 561 -31.50 9.78 12.45
CA LEU A 561 -30.79 11.01 12.09
C LEU A 561 -30.57 11.10 10.57
N PRO A 562 -30.62 12.31 9.99
CA PRO A 562 -30.43 12.50 8.56
C PRO A 562 -28.97 12.22 8.12
N GLY A 563 -28.73 11.99 6.84
CA GLY A 563 -27.38 11.92 6.26
C GLY A 563 -26.64 10.61 6.46
N GLY A 564 -27.27 9.54 6.93
CA GLY A 564 -26.65 8.22 7.11
C GLY A 564 -26.15 7.63 5.79
N LYS A 565 -24.81 7.63 5.60
CA LYS A 565 -24.17 7.02 4.43
C LYS A 565 -23.98 5.53 4.65
N LYS A 566 -24.73 4.68 3.92
CA LYS A 566 -24.56 3.21 3.98
C LYS A 566 -23.23 2.77 3.33
N THR A 567 -22.52 1.93 4.03
CA THR A 567 -21.32 1.21 3.56
C THR A 567 -21.63 -0.27 3.41
N LYS A 568 -20.68 -1.06 2.89
CA LYS A 568 -20.83 -2.54 2.79
C LYS A 568 -21.03 -3.24 4.15
N THR A 569 -20.63 -2.61 5.26
CA THR A 569 -20.64 -3.19 6.61
C THR A 569 -21.63 -2.51 7.57
N GLY A 570 -22.42 -1.55 7.10
CA GLY A 570 -23.36 -0.76 7.90
C GLY A 570 -23.30 0.73 7.58
N TYR A 571 -23.74 1.57 8.51
CA TYR A 571 -23.63 3.02 8.34
C TYR A 571 -22.21 3.53 8.67
N SER A 572 -21.76 4.54 7.93
CA SER A 572 -20.51 5.23 8.25
C SER A 572 -20.71 6.10 9.50
N THR A 573 -19.84 5.90 10.48
CA THR A 573 -19.73 6.75 11.68
C THR A 573 -18.36 7.42 11.74
N ALA A 574 -17.77 7.69 10.57
CA ALA A 574 -16.50 8.42 10.45
C ALA A 574 -16.69 9.87 10.92
N ALA A 575 -15.60 10.49 11.38
CA ALA A 575 -15.65 11.83 11.99
C ALA A 575 -16.27 12.86 11.05
N ASP A 576 -15.93 12.84 9.76
CA ASP A 576 -16.48 13.74 8.73
C ASP A 576 -18.01 13.65 8.55
N VAL A 577 -18.59 12.48 8.85
CA VAL A 577 -20.06 12.28 8.83
C VAL A 577 -20.69 12.82 10.12
N LEU A 578 -20.07 12.53 11.28
CA LEU A 578 -20.58 12.97 12.58
C LEU A 578 -20.43 14.47 12.79
N GLU A 579 -19.33 15.07 12.36
CA GLU A 579 -19.09 16.53 12.45
C GLU A 579 -20.17 17.35 11.74
N LYS A 580 -20.75 16.84 10.66
CA LYS A 580 -21.87 17.49 9.97
C LYS A 580 -23.18 17.46 10.74
N LEU A 581 -23.35 16.48 11.62
CA LEU A 581 -24.54 16.28 12.42
C LEU A 581 -24.43 16.92 13.81
N ALA A 582 -23.20 17.06 14.32
CA ALA A 582 -22.94 17.56 15.67
C ALA A 582 -23.56 18.94 15.98
N PRO A 583 -23.61 19.96 15.06
CA PRO A 583 -24.22 21.23 15.35
C PRO A 583 -25.71 21.17 15.72
N ASP A 584 -26.44 20.20 15.13
CA ASP A 584 -27.88 20.04 15.29
C ASP A 584 -28.26 18.95 16.31
N HIS A 585 -27.28 18.10 16.73
CA HIS A 585 -27.53 16.94 17.58
C HIS A 585 -26.50 16.83 18.70
N LYS A 586 -26.91 17.17 19.94
CA LYS A 586 -26.02 17.14 21.11
C LYS A 586 -25.40 15.75 21.33
N LEU A 587 -26.19 14.68 21.22
CA LEU A 587 -25.69 13.29 21.30
C LEU A 587 -24.49 13.03 20.35
N VAL A 588 -24.54 13.55 19.14
CA VAL A 588 -23.46 13.37 18.16
C VAL A 588 -22.20 14.16 18.55
N ALA A 589 -22.39 15.36 19.11
CA ALA A 589 -21.29 16.16 19.64
C ALA A 589 -20.62 15.45 20.83
N ASP A 590 -21.41 14.92 21.77
CA ASP A 590 -20.92 14.17 22.93
C ASP A 590 -20.20 12.88 22.51
N ILE A 591 -20.66 12.16 21.46
CA ILE A 591 -19.99 10.99 20.90
C ILE A 591 -18.65 11.36 20.26
N LEU A 592 -18.57 12.49 19.57
CA LEU A 592 -17.30 12.97 19.00
C LEU A 592 -16.29 13.30 20.10
N GLU A 593 -16.72 14.03 21.12
CA GLU A 593 -15.89 14.35 22.29
C GLU A 593 -15.44 13.07 23.02
N TYR A 594 -16.35 12.14 23.29
CA TYR A 594 -16.04 10.85 23.90
C TYR A 594 -14.95 10.09 23.12
N ARG A 595 -15.11 9.95 21.80
CA ARG A 595 -14.14 9.24 20.95
C ARG A 595 -12.77 9.91 20.92
N GLN A 596 -12.74 11.23 20.92
CA GLN A 596 -11.50 12.00 20.98
C GLN A 596 -10.79 11.77 22.32
N LEU A 597 -11.50 11.89 23.46
CA LEU A 597 -10.93 11.68 24.79
C LEU A 597 -10.50 10.21 25.01
N ALA A 598 -11.30 9.25 24.57
CA ALA A 598 -10.97 7.82 24.64
C ALA A 598 -9.68 7.50 23.86
N LYS A 599 -9.50 8.11 22.68
CA LYS A 599 -8.26 8.00 21.91
C LYS A 599 -7.08 8.67 22.62
N LEU A 600 -7.25 9.87 23.18
CA LEU A 600 -6.20 10.54 23.94
C LEU A 600 -5.75 9.69 25.13
N LYS A 601 -6.71 9.13 25.88
CA LYS A 601 -6.40 8.26 27.02
C LYS A 601 -5.66 7.00 26.58
N SER A 602 -6.23 6.22 25.67
CA SER A 602 -5.66 4.92 25.28
C SER A 602 -4.31 5.03 24.56
N THR A 603 -4.17 6.01 23.66
CA THR A 603 -2.96 6.13 22.81
C THR A 603 -1.84 6.85 23.55
N TYR A 604 -2.16 7.94 24.25
CA TYR A 604 -1.14 8.82 24.83
C TYR A 604 -1.01 8.64 26.34
N ALA A 605 -2.10 8.77 27.12
CA ALA A 605 -1.96 8.63 28.58
C ALA A 605 -1.48 7.22 28.97
N ASP A 606 -2.20 6.19 28.55
CA ASP A 606 -1.89 4.80 28.91
C ASP A 606 -0.76 4.23 28.02
N GLY A 607 -0.81 4.51 26.69
CA GLY A 607 0.15 3.96 25.73
C GLY A 607 1.58 4.47 25.93
N LEU A 608 1.77 5.76 26.23
CA LEU A 608 3.11 6.31 26.49
C LEU A 608 3.71 5.79 27.80
N GLN A 609 2.90 5.59 28.84
CA GLN A 609 3.39 5.00 30.10
C GLN A 609 4.01 3.61 29.91
N ALA A 610 3.47 2.82 28.97
CA ALA A 610 3.93 1.46 28.71
C ALA A 610 5.29 1.41 27.99
N VAL A 611 5.70 2.52 27.36
CA VAL A 611 6.95 2.59 26.55
C VAL A 611 8.05 3.46 27.21
N ILE A 612 7.83 3.97 28.40
CA ILE A 612 8.89 4.64 29.18
C ILE A 612 9.91 3.58 29.63
N GLY A 613 11.16 3.77 29.21
CA GLY A 613 12.30 2.90 29.57
C GLY A 613 12.73 3.04 31.02
N LYS A 614 13.65 2.18 31.47
CA LYS A 614 14.24 2.20 32.82
C LYS A 614 15.00 3.50 33.10
N ASP A 615 15.48 4.14 32.06
CA ASP A 615 16.13 5.45 32.11
C ASP A 615 15.15 6.62 32.25
N GLY A 616 13.82 6.34 32.29
CA GLY A 616 12.78 7.36 32.35
C GLY A 616 12.49 8.07 31.02
N ARG A 617 12.99 7.51 29.88
CA ARG A 617 12.88 8.14 28.56
C ARG A 617 12.03 7.28 27.62
N ILE A 618 11.46 7.92 26.62
CA ILE A 618 10.75 7.31 25.49
C ILE A 618 11.67 7.39 24.28
N HIS A 619 11.97 6.23 23.68
CA HIS A 619 12.81 6.09 22.49
C HIS A 619 11.93 5.78 21.29
N SER A 620 11.51 6.82 20.56
CA SER A 620 10.73 6.68 19.34
C SER A 620 11.62 6.23 18.17
N THR A 621 11.05 5.59 17.17
CA THR A 621 11.75 5.26 15.93
C THR A 621 11.42 6.32 14.86
N PHE A 622 12.45 6.89 14.24
CA PHE A 622 12.30 7.87 13.16
C PHE A 622 12.59 7.22 11.81
N ASN A 623 11.56 7.10 10.96
CA ASN A 623 11.67 6.40 9.68
C ASN A 623 11.95 7.37 8.53
N GLN A 624 13.01 7.08 7.76
CA GLN A 624 13.47 7.87 6.63
C GLN A 624 12.84 7.48 5.29
N THR A 625 12.34 6.23 5.18
CA THR A 625 11.97 5.58 3.92
C THR A 625 10.47 5.31 3.76
N ILE A 626 9.61 5.88 4.62
CA ILE A 626 8.17 5.60 4.63
C ILE A 626 7.36 6.59 3.77
N THR A 627 7.70 7.89 3.85
CA THR A 627 6.89 8.91 3.18
C THR A 627 7.36 9.14 1.75
N THR A 628 6.43 9.34 0.83
CA THR A 628 6.76 9.64 -0.58
C THR A 628 7.25 11.07 -0.80
N THR A 629 7.17 11.94 0.21
CA THR A 629 7.54 13.37 0.15
C THR A 629 8.94 13.66 0.71
N GLY A 630 9.61 12.67 1.29
CA GLY A 630 10.89 12.88 1.98
C GLY A 630 10.76 13.28 3.45
N ARG A 631 9.53 13.51 3.97
CA ARG A 631 9.33 13.76 5.40
C ARG A 631 9.73 12.55 6.23
N ILE A 632 10.25 12.80 7.44
CA ILE A 632 10.51 11.78 8.45
C ILE A 632 9.16 11.41 9.09
N SER A 633 8.93 10.14 9.37
CA SER A 633 7.81 9.68 10.19
C SER A 633 8.29 9.08 11.50
N SER A 634 7.46 9.15 12.55
CA SER A 634 7.75 8.62 13.88
C SER A 634 6.84 7.44 14.21
N THR A 635 7.39 6.36 14.76
CA THR A 635 6.65 5.17 15.20
C THR A 635 7.21 4.65 16.53
N ASP A 636 6.45 3.84 17.22
CA ASP A 636 6.81 3.07 18.39
C ASP A 636 7.43 3.87 19.57
N PRO A 637 6.78 4.97 20.05
CA PRO A 637 5.50 5.54 19.69
C PRO A 637 5.59 6.67 18.66
N ASN A 638 4.48 7.02 18.00
CA ASN A 638 4.42 8.19 17.13
C ASN A 638 4.25 9.48 17.96
N LEU A 639 5.34 10.20 18.19
CA LEU A 639 5.35 11.47 18.93
C LEU A 639 5.00 12.69 18.07
N GLN A 640 5.05 12.56 16.72
CA GLN A 640 4.69 13.65 15.79
C GLN A 640 3.18 13.91 15.73
N ASN A 641 2.36 12.97 16.18
CA ASN A 641 0.90 13.04 16.10
C ASN A 641 0.24 13.44 17.44
N ILE A 642 0.99 13.91 18.43
CA ILE A 642 0.42 14.43 19.67
C ILE A 642 -0.43 15.67 19.32
N PRO A 643 -1.76 15.68 19.66
CA PRO A 643 -2.66 16.75 19.22
C PRO A 643 -2.26 18.12 19.77
N VAL A 644 -2.26 19.14 18.89
CA VAL A 644 -1.93 20.52 19.22
C VAL A 644 -3.14 21.46 19.12
N ARG A 645 -4.21 21.05 18.41
CA ARG A 645 -5.39 21.91 18.19
C ARG A 645 -6.35 21.92 19.36
N MET A 646 -6.41 20.84 20.13
CA MET A 646 -7.26 20.70 21.31
C MET A 646 -6.46 20.99 22.55
N GLU A 647 -6.98 21.82 23.46
CA GLU A 647 -6.32 22.16 24.71
C GLU A 647 -5.99 20.92 25.56
N LEU A 648 -6.97 20.02 25.74
CA LEU A 648 -6.74 18.74 26.44
C LEU A 648 -5.64 17.90 25.76
N GLY A 649 -5.56 17.88 24.43
CA GLY A 649 -4.48 17.18 23.71
C GLY A 649 -3.11 17.82 23.95
N ARG A 650 -3.03 19.14 24.01
CA ARG A 650 -1.78 19.86 24.30
C ARG A 650 -1.24 19.58 25.69
N LEU A 651 -2.13 19.37 26.69
CA LEU A 651 -1.73 19.10 28.09
C LEU A 651 -0.84 17.86 28.23
N ILE A 652 -0.93 16.89 27.31
CA ILE A 652 -0.03 15.71 27.29
C ILE A 652 1.45 16.15 27.25
N ARG A 653 1.77 17.25 26.57
CA ARG A 653 3.13 17.76 26.44
C ARG A 653 3.75 18.21 27.77
N LYS A 654 2.94 18.45 28.81
CA LYS A 654 3.42 18.75 30.17
C LYS A 654 4.12 17.56 30.83
N ALA A 655 3.78 16.34 30.41
CA ALA A 655 4.43 15.13 30.92
C ALA A 655 5.85 14.91 30.38
N PHE A 656 6.23 15.61 29.33
CA PHE A 656 7.60 15.56 28.80
C PHE A 656 8.43 16.67 29.43
N VAL A 657 9.47 16.30 30.16
CA VAL A 657 10.30 17.19 30.97
C VAL A 657 11.77 17.00 30.60
N PRO A 658 12.59 18.07 30.66
CA PRO A 658 14.02 17.93 30.45
C PRO A 658 14.69 17.30 31.69
N LYS A 659 15.92 16.86 31.54
CA LYS A 659 16.79 16.45 32.64
C LYS A 659 16.93 17.55 33.68
N PRO A 660 17.13 17.23 34.98
CA PRO A 660 17.44 18.23 36.00
C PRO A 660 18.64 19.11 35.61
N GLY A 661 18.50 20.43 35.68
CA GLY A 661 19.50 21.42 35.25
C GLY A 661 19.51 21.69 33.74
N CYS A 662 18.50 21.19 33.02
CA CYS A 662 18.26 21.48 31.61
C CYS A 662 16.89 22.13 31.41
N VAL A 663 16.74 22.78 30.26
CA VAL A 663 15.45 23.27 29.73
C VAL A 663 15.22 22.66 28.35
N PHE A 664 13.94 22.63 27.92
CA PHE A 664 13.66 22.40 26.49
C PHE A 664 13.81 23.73 25.74
N LEU A 665 14.40 23.62 24.55
CA LEU A 665 14.46 24.68 23.55
C LEU A 665 13.79 24.15 22.30
N ASP A 666 12.68 24.74 21.88
CA ASP A 666 11.93 24.46 20.69
C ASP A 666 12.19 25.54 19.64
N ALA A 667 12.46 25.15 18.41
CA ALA A 667 12.63 26.07 17.28
C ALA A 667 11.76 25.59 16.11
N ASP A 668 10.82 26.42 15.67
CA ASP A 668 9.84 26.13 14.62
C ASP A 668 10.06 27.08 13.43
N TYR A 669 10.08 26.54 12.21
CA TYR A 669 10.15 27.39 11.02
C TYR A 669 8.88 28.18 10.79
N SER A 670 9.02 29.50 10.65
CA SER A 670 7.92 30.38 10.32
C SER A 670 7.49 30.21 8.85
N GLN A 671 6.38 29.53 8.60
CA GLN A 671 5.77 29.40 7.28
C GLN A 671 6.69 28.86 6.19
N ILE A 672 7.48 27.82 6.45
CA ILE A 672 8.52 27.31 5.54
C ILE A 672 7.97 26.97 4.15
N GLU A 673 6.81 26.30 4.03
CA GLU A 673 6.24 25.90 2.75
C GLU A 673 5.85 27.10 1.87
N LEU A 674 5.35 28.18 2.48
CA LEU A 674 5.03 29.42 1.75
C LEU A 674 6.30 30.18 1.33
N ARG A 675 7.37 30.13 2.13
CA ARG A 675 8.68 30.71 1.76
C ARG A 675 9.34 29.94 0.61
N VAL A 676 9.21 28.61 0.64
CA VAL A 676 9.62 27.73 -0.47
C VAL A 676 8.79 28.03 -1.73
N LEU A 677 7.47 28.21 -1.61
CA LEU A 677 6.60 28.57 -2.72
C LEU A 677 6.99 29.95 -3.32
N ALA A 678 7.27 30.94 -2.48
CA ALA A 678 7.74 32.26 -2.92
C ALA A 678 9.03 32.16 -3.75
N HIS A 679 9.99 31.38 -3.26
CA HIS A 679 11.26 31.16 -3.97
C HIS A 679 11.06 30.41 -5.30
N MET A 680 10.36 29.26 -5.28
CA MET A 680 10.23 28.39 -6.45
C MET A 680 9.35 29.01 -7.55
N SER A 681 8.31 29.76 -7.17
CA SER A 681 7.46 30.49 -8.12
C SER A 681 8.16 31.73 -8.71
N GLY A 682 9.07 32.35 -7.94
CA GLY A 682 9.66 33.63 -8.27
C GLY A 682 8.63 34.78 -8.32
N ASP A 683 7.48 34.62 -7.64
CA ASP A 683 6.42 35.65 -7.62
C ASP A 683 6.91 36.88 -6.84
N GLU A 684 7.14 37.99 -7.56
CA GLU A 684 7.70 39.21 -6.98
C GLU A 684 6.78 39.81 -5.91
N ASN A 685 5.45 39.71 -6.07
CA ASN A 685 4.49 40.24 -5.12
C ASN A 685 4.50 39.46 -3.81
N LEU A 686 4.69 38.15 -3.87
CA LEU A 686 4.78 37.32 -2.65
C LEU A 686 6.16 37.53 -1.98
N ILE A 687 7.25 37.58 -2.75
CA ILE A 687 8.60 37.86 -2.23
C ILE A 687 8.62 39.22 -1.53
N GLU A 688 8.03 40.26 -2.12
CA GLU A 688 7.98 41.61 -1.54
C GLU A 688 7.10 41.61 -0.29
N ALA A 689 5.96 40.88 -0.29
CA ALA A 689 5.12 40.73 0.88
C ALA A 689 5.89 40.17 2.09
N TYR A 690 6.80 39.25 1.87
CA TYR A 690 7.69 38.72 2.92
C TYR A 690 8.79 39.70 3.38
N ARG A 691 9.15 40.66 2.55
CA ARG A 691 10.14 41.71 2.92
C ARG A 691 9.51 42.83 3.69
N GLU A 692 8.23 43.11 3.45
CA GLU A 692 7.51 44.25 4.01
C GLU A 692 6.64 43.96 5.22
N ALA A 693 6.25 42.70 5.45
CA ALA A 693 5.26 42.34 6.46
C ALA A 693 5.75 41.25 7.43
N GLU A 694 5.45 41.47 8.71
CA GLU A 694 5.63 40.43 9.75
C GLU A 694 4.55 39.34 9.66
N ASP A 695 3.37 39.65 9.14
CA ASP A 695 2.23 38.72 9.02
C ASP A 695 1.79 38.55 7.56
N ILE A 696 2.31 37.51 6.90
CA ILE A 696 2.01 37.19 5.50
C ILE A 696 0.51 36.95 5.27
N HIS A 697 -0.22 36.37 6.21
CA HIS A 697 -1.65 36.09 6.05
C HIS A 697 -2.45 37.39 6.10
N ARG A 698 -2.05 38.35 6.92
CA ARG A 698 -2.66 39.68 6.98
C ARG A 698 -2.35 40.47 5.71
N MET A 699 -1.13 40.39 5.20
CA MET A 699 -0.73 41.02 3.94
C MET A 699 -1.50 40.41 2.75
N THR A 700 -1.58 39.09 2.67
CA THR A 700 -2.42 38.40 1.66
C THR A 700 -3.86 38.85 1.74
N ALA A 701 -4.45 38.95 2.94
CA ALA A 701 -5.82 39.43 3.12
C ALA A 701 -6.00 40.86 2.61
N SER A 702 -5.07 41.77 2.97
CA SER A 702 -5.08 43.14 2.46
C SER A 702 -5.09 43.22 0.95
N LYS A 703 -4.17 42.47 0.30
CA LYS A 703 -4.04 42.46 -1.16
C LYS A 703 -5.24 41.78 -1.88
N VAL A 704 -5.65 40.62 -1.39
CA VAL A 704 -6.75 39.83 -2.00
C VAL A 704 -8.11 40.51 -1.80
N PHE A 705 -8.39 41.09 -0.65
CA PHE A 705 -9.67 41.76 -0.38
C PHE A 705 -9.65 43.27 -0.65
N HIS A 706 -8.51 43.80 -1.12
CA HIS A 706 -8.32 45.22 -1.45
C HIS A 706 -8.69 46.17 -0.29
N VAL A 707 -8.27 45.83 0.92
CA VAL A 707 -8.45 46.61 2.13
C VAL A 707 -7.10 47.04 2.70
N PRO A 708 -6.99 48.24 3.34
CA PRO A 708 -5.76 48.66 4.03
C PRO A 708 -5.34 47.59 5.07
N LEU A 709 -4.03 47.43 5.26
CA LEU A 709 -3.48 46.42 6.18
C LEU A 709 -4.05 46.54 7.61
N GLU A 710 -4.22 47.78 8.09
CA GLU A 710 -4.75 48.08 9.42
C GLU A 710 -6.23 47.71 9.57
N GLU A 711 -6.99 47.69 8.48
CA GLU A 711 -8.41 47.40 8.42
C GLU A 711 -8.74 45.93 8.21
N VAL A 712 -7.72 45.06 8.00
CA VAL A 712 -7.92 43.63 7.84
C VAL A 712 -8.53 43.03 9.08
N THR A 713 -9.73 42.47 8.94
CA THR A 713 -10.46 41.81 10.02
C THR A 713 -9.87 40.44 10.39
N PRO A 714 -10.07 39.93 11.61
CA PRO A 714 -9.65 38.58 11.98
C PRO A 714 -10.24 37.49 11.07
N LEU A 715 -11.45 37.69 10.56
CA LEU A 715 -12.11 36.78 9.62
C LEU A 715 -11.39 36.77 8.28
N GLN A 716 -11.08 37.94 7.72
CA GLN A 716 -10.34 38.05 6.43
C GLN A 716 -8.94 37.43 6.56
N ARG A 717 -8.23 37.67 7.65
CA ARG A 717 -6.94 37.05 7.93
C ARG A 717 -7.03 35.52 8.00
N ARG A 718 -8.06 34.99 8.68
CA ARG A 718 -8.33 33.56 8.77
C ARG A 718 -8.61 32.96 7.38
N ASN A 719 -9.43 33.63 6.58
CA ASN A 719 -9.75 33.18 5.24
C ASN A 719 -8.51 33.20 4.33
N ALA A 720 -7.70 34.25 4.39
CA ALA A 720 -6.43 34.34 3.66
C ALA A 720 -5.45 33.23 4.11
N LYS A 721 -5.39 32.92 5.41
CA LYS A 721 -4.59 31.79 5.91
C LYS A 721 -5.05 30.48 5.30
N ALA A 722 -6.34 30.20 5.26
CA ALA A 722 -6.89 28.98 4.64
C ALA A 722 -6.61 28.92 3.12
N VAL A 723 -6.69 30.05 2.41
CA VAL A 723 -6.35 30.12 0.99
C VAL A 723 -4.85 29.89 0.79
N ASN A 724 -3.97 30.55 1.54
CA ASN A 724 -2.52 30.36 1.45
C ASN A 724 -2.12 28.90 1.58
N PHE A 725 -2.59 28.23 2.63
CA PHE A 725 -2.31 26.80 2.81
C PHE A 725 -3.01 25.93 1.78
N GLY A 726 -4.26 26.27 1.47
CA GLY A 726 -5.03 25.54 0.47
C GLY A 726 -4.35 25.51 -0.90
N ILE A 727 -3.78 26.62 -1.35
CA ILE A 727 -3.05 26.73 -2.61
C ILE A 727 -1.81 25.82 -2.60
N VAL A 728 -1.03 25.82 -1.51
CA VAL A 728 0.13 24.92 -1.37
C VAL A 728 -0.28 23.44 -1.50
N TYR A 729 -1.45 23.09 -0.97
CA TYR A 729 -1.97 21.71 -1.03
C TYR A 729 -2.84 21.42 -2.26
N GLY A 730 -2.94 22.35 -3.21
CA GLY A 730 -3.76 22.18 -4.42
C GLY A 730 -5.25 22.05 -4.13
N ILE A 731 -5.77 22.84 -3.18
CA ILE A 731 -7.18 22.77 -2.76
C ILE A 731 -8.14 23.14 -3.90
N SER A 732 -9.25 22.40 -3.99
CA SER A 732 -10.33 22.77 -4.90
C SER A 732 -11.27 23.80 -4.29
N SER A 733 -12.02 24.55 -5.13
CA SER A 733 -13.06 25.48 -4.65
C SER A 733 -14.12 24.79 -3.78
N PHE A 734 -14.36 23.49 -4.01
CA PHE A 734 -15.23 22.68 -3.15
C PHE A 734 -14.61 22.45 -1.76
N GLY A 735 -13.34 22.05 -1.69
CA GLY A 735 -12.64 21.83 -0.42
C GLY A 735 -12.53 23.12 0.40
N LEU A 736 -12.08 24.22 -0.25
CA LEU A 736 -11.99 25.53 0.40
C LEU A 736 -13.36 26.03 0.90
N GLY A 737 -14.43 25.80 0.12
CA GLY A 737 -15.80 26.15 0.54
C GLY A 737 -16.23 25.40 1.79
N GLN A 738 -15.88 24.11 1.92
CA GLN A 738 -16.14 23.32 3.15
C GLN A 738 -15.33 23.83 4.35
N ASP A 739 -14.04 24.10 4.17
CA ASP A 739 -13.16 24.54 5.26
C ASP A 739 -13.56 25.91 5.83
N LEU A 740 -14.02 26.81 4.98
CA LEU A 740 -14.43 28.16 5.36
C LEU A 740 -15.93 28.29 5.69
N GLY A 741 -16.75 27.26 5.40
CA GLY A 741 -18.20 27.32 5.55
C GLY A 741 -18.88 28.29 4.57
N ILE A 742 -18.32 28.47 3.36
CA ILE A 742 -18.80 29.36 2.31
C ILE A 742 -19.25 28.59 1.06
N SER A 743 -19.97 29.25 0.18
CA SER A 743 -20.38 28.63 -1.08
C SER A 743 -19.17 28.33 -2.00
N ARG A 744 -19.31 27.30 -2.85
CA ARG A 744 -18.28 26.95 -3.84
C ARG A 744 -17.91 28.16 -4.74
N LYS A 745 -18.90 28.99 -5.09
CA LYS A 745 -18.70 30.18 -5.94
C LYS A 745 -17.86 31.25 -5.24
N GLU A 746 -18.10 31.48 -3.94
CA GLU A 746 -17.28 32.38 -3.13
C GLU A 746 -15.85 31.86 -2.96
N ALA A 747 -15.70 30.56 -2.70
CA ALA A 747 -14.38 29.96 -2.63
C ALA A 747 -13.60 30.04 -3.96
N GLU A 748 -14.28 29.85 -5.09
CA GLU A 748 -13.69 30.01 -6.42
C GLU A 748 -13.25 31.46 -6.68
N ALA A 749 -14.05 32.44 -6.25
CA ALA A 749 -13.68 33.86 -6.34
C ALA A 749 -12.45 34.18 -5.49
N TYR A 750 -12.32 33.62 -4.28
CA TYR A 750 -11.13 33.82 -3.45
C TYR A 750 -9.87 33.22 -4.08
N ILE A 751 -9.96 32.02 -4.66
CA ILE A 751 -8.84 31.38 -5.37
C ILE A 751 -8.43 32.24 -6.60
N GLN A 752 -9.40 32.73 -7.35
CA GLN A 752 -9.13 33.59 -8.50
C GLN A 752 -8.47 34.90 -8.10
N GLN A 753 -8.98 35.61 -7.10
CA GLN A 753 -8.38 36.83 -6.55
C GLN A 753 -6.95 36.61 -6.03
N TYR A 754 -6.70 35.44 -5.43
CA TYR A 754 -5.37 35.06 -4.99
C TYR A 754 -4.40 34.94 -6.16
N PHE A 755 -4.79 34.27 -7.24
CA PHE A 755 -3.96 34.10 -8.44
C PHE A 755 -3.82 35.39 -9.27
N GLU A 756 -4.79 36.30 -9.22
CA GLU A 756 -4.66 37.64 -9.78
C GLU A 756 -3.64 38.49 -8.98
N THR A 757 -3.59 38.29 -7.67
CA THR A 757 -2.62 38.96 -6.77
C THR A 757 -1.21 38.38 -6.91
N TYR A 758 -1.10 37.06 -7.10
CA TYR A 758 0.15 36.29 -7.19
C TYR A 758 0.21 35.46 -8.48
N PRO A 759 0.33 36.08 -9.64
CA PRO A 759 0.28 35.37 -10.93
C PRO A 759 1.41 34.39 -11.16
N GLY A 760 2.61 34.68 -10.62
CA GLY A 760 3.77 33.78 -10.69
C GLY A 760 3.52 32.43 -9.99
N ILE A 761 2.70 32.41 -8.93
CA ILE A 761 2.32 31.17 -8.26
C ILE A 761 1.45 30.32 -9.20
N HIS A 762 0.46 30.92 -9.87
CA HIS A 762 -0.40 30.23 -10.81
C HIS A 762 0.40 29.59 -11.96
N GLU A 763 1.31 30.35 -12.55
CA GLU A 763 2.20 29.85 -13.61
C GLU A 763 3.11 28.72 -13.13
N PHE A 764 3.66 28.85 -11.92
CA PHE A 764 4.50 27.83 -11.32
C PHE A 764 3.75 26.51 -11.08
N LEU A 765 2.55 26.56 -10.49
CA LEU A 765 1.75 25.37 -10.21
C LEU A 765 1.32 24.65 -11.50
N ASN A 766 0.93 25.39 -12.54
CA ASN A 766 0.61 24.84 -13.85
C ASN A 766 1.85 24.16 -14.47
N ARG A 767 3.00 24.81 -14.41
CA ARG A 767 4.27 24.26 -14.90
C ARG A 767 4.64 22.98 -14.16
N CYS A 768 4.45 22.91 -12.83
CA CYS A 768 4.67 21.66 -12.07
C CYS A 768 3.85 20.48 -12.59
N VAL A 769 2.59 20.73 -12.95
CA VAL A 769 1.71 19.70 -13.50
C VAL A 769 2.14 19.29 -14.91
N GLU A 770 2.46 20.24 -15.78
CA GLU A 770 2.93 19.98 -17.15
C GLU A 770 4.25 19.23 -17.16
N ASP A 771 5.23 19.69 -16.38
CA ASP A 771 6.53 19.02 -16.19
C ASP A 771 6.37 17.59 -15.68
N ALA A 772 5.48 17.38 -14.69
CA ALA A 772 5.24 16.04 -14.15
C ALA A 772 4.53 15.11 -15.16
N LYS A 773 3.65 15.66 -16.03
CA LYS A 773 3.04 14.90 -17.13
C LYS A 773 4.08 14.48 -18.18
N GLU A 774 4.99 15.38 -18.52
CA GLU A 774 6.04 15.14 -19.52
C GLU A 774 7.11 14.19 -19.00
N LYS A 775 7.66 14.48 -17.82
CA LYS A 775 8.81 13.74 -17.23
C LYS A 775 8.39 12.45 -16.53
N GLY A 776 7.14 12.34 -16.07
CA GLY A 776 6.64 11.22 -15.28
C GLY A 776 6.97 11.30 -13.77
N TYR A 777 7.59 12.39 -13.32
CA TYR A 777 7.93 12.62 -11.91
C TYR A 777 7.93 14.13 -11.57
N SER A 778 7.74 14.45 -10.29
CA SER A 778 8.03 15.77 -9.72
C SER A 778 9.41 15.78 -9.04
N VAL A 779 10.00 16.98 -8.90
CA VAL A 779 11.35 17.13 -8.34
C VAL A 779 11.40 18.30 -7.35
N THR A 780 12.13 18.12 -6.22
CA THR A 780 12.40 19.20 -5.25
C THR A 780 13.58 20.06 -5.67
N MET A 781 13.80 21.18 -4.98
CA MET A 781 14.96 22.04 -5.17
C MET A 781 16.29 21.30 -4.97
N PHE A 782 16.32 20.26 -4.15
CA PHE A 782 17.51 19.43 -3.86
C PHE A 782 17.60 18.16 -4.71
N GLY A 783 16.75 18.02 -5.73
CA GLY A 783 16.83 16.92 -6.68
C GLY A 783 16.04 15.68 -6.30
N ARG A 784 15.35 15.63 -5.15
CA ARG A 784 14.49 14.50 -4.77
C ARG A 784 13.38 14.31 -5.79
N ARG A 785 13.26 13.10 -6.31
CA ARG A 785 12.24 12.75 -7.31
C ARG A 785 11.08 11.98 -6.68
N ARG A 786 9.87 12.28 -7.14
CA ARG A 786 8.68 11.50 -6.85
C ARG A 786 8.01 11.08 -8.16
N PRO A 787 7.99 9.78 -8.51
CA PRO A 787 7.24 9.28 -9.68
C PRO A 787 5.75 9.59 -9.56
N MET A 788 5.08 9.86 -10.70
CA MET A 788 3.69 10.33 -10.78
C MET A 788 2.83 9.43 -11.68
N PRO A 789 2.69 8.13 -11.37
CA PRO A 789 1.90 7.21 -12.21
C PRO A 789 0.42 7.59 -12.28
N GLU A 790 -0.10 8.28 -11.27
CA GLU A 790 -1.50 8.73 -11.20
C GLU A 790 -1.89 9.66 -12.35
N LEU A 791 -0.94 10.43 -12.89
CA LEU A 791 -1.17 11.37 -14.00
C LEU A 791 -1.50 10.66 -15.32
N LYS A 792 -1.08 9.39 -15.47
CA LYS A 792 -1.37 8.56 -16.65
C LYS A 792 -2.66 7.76 -16.51
N SER A 793 -3.34 7.79 -15.35
CA SER A 793 -4.55 7.03 -15.10
C SER A 793 -5.71 7.47 -16.01
N SER A 794 -6.45 6.51 -16.55
CA SER A 794 -7.71 6.75 -17.26
C SER A 794 -8.82 7.25 -16.32
N ASN A 795 -8.70 6.98 -15.01
CA ASN A 795 -9.65 7.42 -13.99
C ASN A 795 -9.46 8.91 -13.67
N PHE A 796 -10.50 9.72 -13.93
CA PHE A 796 -10.50 11.15 -13.66
C PHE A 796 -10.14 11.52 -12.21
N MET A 797 -10.65 10.77 -11.23
CA MET A 797 -10.40 11.05 -9.81
C MET A 797 -8.93 10.82 -9.44
N GLN A 798 -8.32 9.74 -9.94
CA GLN A 798 -6.90 9.45 -9.75
C GLN A 798 -6.02 10.49 -10.44
N ARG A 799 -6.33 10.83 -11.69
CA ARG A 799 -5.61 11.85 -12.44
C ARG A 799 -5.68 13.22 -11.77
N SER A 800 -6.87 13.64 -11.31
CA SER A 800 -7.04 14.91 -10.58
C SER A 800 -6.31 14.89 -9.21
N PHE A 801 -6.23 13.73 -8.55
CA PHE A 801 -5.40 13.56 -7.37
C PHE A 801 -3.91 13.72 -7.72
N GLY A 802 -3.44 13.08 -8.80
CA GLY A 802 -2.07 13.21 -9.30
C GLY A 802 -1.69 14.67 -9.62
N GLU A 803 -2.59 15.46 -10.21
CA GLU A 803 -2.34 16.88 -10.49
C GLU A 803 -2.13 17.68 -9.19
N ARG A 804 -2.94 17.46 -8.16
CA ARG A 804 -2.73 18.10 -6.84
C ARG A 804 -1.40 17.70 -6.21
N VAL A 805 -1.05 16.42 -6.31
CA VAL A 805 0.24 15.93 -5.80
C VAL A 805 1.40 16.55 -6.56
N ALA A 806 1.29 16.73 -7.89
CA ALA A 806 2.33 17.37 -8.71
C ALA A 806 2.58 18.83 -8.31
N MET A 807 1.55 19.55 -7.89
CA MET A 807 1.65 20.93 -7.37
C MET A 807 2.33 20.97 -5.99
N ASN A 808 1.95 20.05 -5.09
CA ASN A 808 2.38 20.06 -3.70
C ASN A 808 3.77 19.43 -3.47
N ALA A 809 4.09 18.32 -4.15
CA ALA A 809 5.28 17.53 -3.87
C ALA A 809 6.60 18.32 -3.96
N PRO A 810 6.83 19.21 -4.94
CA PRO A 810 8.04 20.01 -4.98
C PRO A 810 8.20 20.93 -3.77
N ILE A 811 7.10 21.53 -3.29
CA ILE A 811 7.08 22.45 -2.15
C ILE A 811 7.32 21.70 -0.84
N GLN A 812 6.48 20.71 -0.57
CA GLN A 812 6.55 19.94 0.67
C GLN A 812 7.86 19.13 0.78
N GLY A 813 8.32 18.54 -0.34
CA GLY A 813 9.58 17.81 -0.35
C GLY A 813 10.79 18.73 -0.15
N THR A 814 10.78 19.94 -0.73
CA THR A 814 11.85 20.92 -0.49
C THR A 814 11.88 21.37 0.97
N ALA A 815 10.72 21.62 1.59
CA ALA A 815 10.65 21.94 3.02
C ALA A 815 11.18 20.79 3.89
N ALA A 816 10.87 19.55 3.54
CA ALA A 816 11.40 18.35 4.22
C ALA A 816 12.92 18.23 4.08
N ASP A 817 13.48 18.53 2.90
CA ASP A 817 14.92 18.51 2.67
C ASP A 817 15.61 19.62 3.48
N ILE A 818 15.04 20.83 3.57
CA ILE A 818 15.60 21.94 4.37
C ILE A 818 15.68 21.56 5.85
N ILE A 819 14.64 20.97 6.43
CA ILE A 819 14.67 20.60 7.84
C ILE A 819 15.66 19.47 8.12
N LYS A 820 15.83 18.51 7.18
CA LYS A 820 16.88 17.49 7.27
C LYS A 820 18.28 18.09 7.29
N ILE A 821 18.53 19.06 6.41
CA ILE A 821 19.81 19.79 6.35
C ILE A 821 20.05 20.54 7.67
N ALA A 822 19.02 21.21 8.20
CA ALA A 822 19.09 21.89 9.49
C ALA A 822 19.45 20.90 10.62
N MET A 823 18.75 19.76 10.71
CA MET A 823 19.03 18.73 11.73
C MET A 823 20.48 18.25 11.69
N ILE A 824 21.00 17.94 10.51
CA ILE A 824 22.37 17.47 10.31
C ILE A 824 23.38 18.55 10.76
N ARG A 825 23.16 19.80 10.35
CA ARG A 825 24.05 20.91 10.69
C ARG A 825 24.03 21.23 12.18
N VAL A 826 22.86 21.27 12.80
CA VAL A 826 22.71 21.45 14.25
C VAL A 826 23.41 20.32 15.00
N ALA A 827 23.13 19.06 14.69
CA ALA A 827 23.77 17.91 15.34
C ALA A 827 25.31 17.93 15.20
N LYS A 828 25.79 18.24 13.99
CA LYS A 828 27.24 18.39 13.70
C LYS A 828 27.86 19.50 14.53
N ARG A 829 27.23 20.67 14.56
CA ARG A 829 27.73 21.84 15.28
C ARG A 829 27.76 21.61 16.80
N LEU A 830 26.72 20.98 17.36
CA LEU A 830 26.67 20.59 18.77
C LEU A 830 27.86 19.67 19.15
N LYS A 831 28.18 18.71 18.27
CA LYS A 831 29.30 17.78 18.46
C LYS A 831 30.66 18.48 18.32
N GLU A 832 30.85 19.31 17.32
CA GLU A 832 32.10 20.06 17.08
C GLU A 832 32.46 21.03 18.23
N GLU A 833 31.43 21.66 18.79
CA GLU A 833 31.57 22.57 19.93
C GLU A 833 31.55 21.84 21.30
N GLN A 834 31.44 20.49 21.28
CA GLN A 834 31.50 19.62 22.46
C GLN A 834 30.42 19.96 23.50
N LEU A 835 29.23 20.39 23.04
CA LEU A 835 28.11 20.71 23.91
C LEU A 835 27.42 19.43 24.41
N LYS A 836 26.82 19.52 25.61
CA LYS A 836 25.98 18.45 26.20
C LYS A 836 24.53 18.52 25.73
N THR A 837 24.17 19.60 25.06
CA THR A 837 22.87 19.80 24.39
C THR A 837 22.56 18.67 23.42
N ARG A 838 21.32 18.20 23.41
CA ARG A 838 20.85 17.06 22.61
C ARG A 838 19.67 17.44 21.72
N LEU A 839 19.74 17.10 20.46
CA LEU A 839 18.58 17.12 19.56
C LEU A 839 17.72 15.89 19.82
N LEU A 840 16.47 16.07 20.29
CA LEU A 840 15.62 14.98 20.74
C LEU A 840 14.54 14.60 19.74
N LEU A 841 13.80 15.59 19.22
CA LEU A 841 12.66 15.35 18.34
C LEU A 841 12.70 16.29 17.15
N GLN A 842 12.14 15.79 16.05
CA GLN A 842 11.70 16.57 14.92
C GLN A 842 10.20 16.36 14.76
N VAL A 843 9.39 17.40 14.79
CA VAL A 843 7.93 17.34 14.68
C VAL A 843 7.47 18.35 13.62
N HIS A 844 7.01 17.88 12.46
CA HIS A 844 6.67 18.74 11.32
C HIS A 844 7.82 19.63 10.86
N ASP A 845 7.82 20.91 11.24
CA ASP A 845 8.82 21.96 10.92
C ASP A 845 9.57 22.44 12.15
N GLU A 846 9.41 21.77 13.30
CA GLU A 846 10.05 22.11 14.57
C GLU A 846 11.16 21.13 14.95
N LEU A 847 12.18 21.64 15.66
CA LEU A 847 13.23 20.89 16.32
C LEU A 847 13.17 21.13 17.83
N LEU A 848 13.11 20.05 18.61
CA LEU A 848 13.11 20.10 20.06
C LEU A 848 14.45 19.62 20.64
N LEU A 849 15.11 20.46 21.42
CA LEU A 849 16.39 20.18 22.06
C LEU A 849 16.24 20.14 23.57
N GLU A 850 17.06 19.31 24.22
CA GLU A 850 17.32 19.31 25.68
C GLU A 850 18.63 20.04 25.93
N VAL A 851 18.59 21.16 26.59
CA VAL A 851 19.72 22.09 26.71
C VAL A 851 20.06 22.34 28.18
N PRO A 852 21.30 22.08 28.63
CA PRO A 852 21.80 22.56 29.92
C PRO A 852 21.65 24.08 30.02
N GLU A 853 21.22 24.58 31.19
CA GLU A 853 20.99 26.03 31.36
C GLU A 853 22.22 26.90 31.04
N ASP A 854 23.40 26.39 31.28
CA ASP A 854 24.70 27.07 30.98
C ASP A 854 25.09 27.05 29.50
N GLU A 855 24.41 26.25 28.68
CA GLU A 855 24.62 26.16 27.23
C GLU A 855 23.53 26.90 26.41
N LEU A 856 22.49 27.48 27.06
CA LEU A 856 21.27 27.95 26.40
C LEU A 856 21.57 29.02 25.34
N GLU A 857 22.25 30.08 25.65
CA GLU A 857 22.57 31.14 24.67
C GLU A 857 23.33 30.60 23.46
N LYS A 858 24.21 29.61 23.69
CA LYS A 858 24.98 28.99 22.61
C LYS A 858 24.11 28.09 21.74
N ALA A 859 23.18 27.31 22.33
CA ALA A 859 22.25 26.47 21.61
C ALA A 859 21.29 27.32 20.78
N GLU A 860 20.76 28.44 21.31
CA GLU A 860 19.91 29.37 20.56
C GLU A 860 20.66 29.93 19.34
N GLN A 861 21.90 30.37 19.52
CA GLN A 861 22.75 30.85 18.42
C GLN A 861 22.91 29.78 17.34
N ILE A 862 23.23 28.53 17.72
CA ILE A 862 23.42 27.42 16.77
C ILE A 862 22.14 27.16 16.00
N LEU A 863 20.96 27.07 16.68
CA LEU A 863 19.70 26.86 16.01
C LEU A 863 19.40 27.99 15.02
N GLU A 864 19.56 29.25 15.42
CA GLU A 864 19.32 30.39 14.53
C GLU A 864 20.23 30.35 13.29
N GLU A 865 21.50 30.16 13.46
CA GLU A 865 22.48 30.15 12.37
C GLU A 865 22.22 28.95 11.41
N GLU A 866 22.06 27.74 11.95
CA GLU A 866 21.97 26.52 11.12
C GLU A 866 20.59 26.31 10.51
N MET A 867 19.49 26.65 11.20
CA MET A 867 18.16 26.53 10.63
C MET A 867 17.91 27.63 9.58
N THR A 868 18.21 28.88 9.88
CA THR A 868 18.01 29.98 8.91
C THR A 868 19.00 29.90 7.74
N GLY A 869 20.17 29.32 7.95
CA GLY A 869 21.19 29.06 6.94
C GLY A 869 21.05 27.75 6.17
N ALA A 870 20.06 26.91 6.47
CA ALA A 870 19.91 25.57 5.86
C ALA A 870 19.68 25.62 4.34
N ALA A 871 19.09 26.69 3.83
CA ALA A 871 18.90 26.93 2.40
C ALA A 871 18.95 28.42 2.07
N HIS A 872 19.37 28.74 0.85
CA HIS A 872 19.38 30.11 0.32
C HIS A 872 18.15 30.33 -0.57
N LEU A 873 17.10 30.93 -0.01
CA LEU A 873 15.88 31.24 -0.70
C LEU A 873 15.80 32.74 -1.09
N ALA A 874 14.91 33.10 -2.00
CA ALA A 874 14.61 34.49 -2.36
C ALA A 874 14.04 35.30 -1.17
N VAL A 875 13.48 34.61 -0.20
CA VAL A 875 13.01 35.14 1.10
C VAL A 875 13.79 34.46 2.22
N LYS A 876 14.16 35.23 3.25
CA LYS A 876 14.93 34.70 4.39
C LYS A 876 14.11 33.62 5.12
N LEU A 877 14.76 32.52 5.49
CA LEU A 877 14.17 31.57 6.45
C LEU A 877 14.18 32.22 7.85
N GLU A 878 13.10 32.08 8.55
CA GLU A 878 12.93 32.58 9.92
C GLU A 878 12.41 31.47 10.81
N ILE A 879 12.81 31.54 12.08
CA ILE A 879 12.39 30.58 13.11
C ILE A 879 11.83 31.33 14.31
N ASP A 880 10.88 30.70 14.98
CA ASP A 880 10.37 31.10 16.29
C ASP A 880 10.96 30.16 17.32
N MET A 881 11.61 30.70 18.37
CA MET A 881 12.24 29.91 19.44
C MET A 881 11.57 30.17 20.77
N HIS A 882 11.32 29.09 21.53
CA HIS A 882 10.76 29.14 22.87
C HIS A 882 11.47 28.18 23.81
N THR A 883 11.59 28.56 25.08
CA THR A 883 12.16 27.71 26.13
C THR A 883 11.12 27.34 27.16
N GLY A 884 11.25 26.18 27.80
CA GLY A 884 10.31 25.75 28.84
C GLY A 884 10.86 24.63 29.70
N ASN A 885 10.22 24.48 30.87
CA ASN A 885 10.51 23.36 31.80
C ASN A 885 9.75 22.07 31.43
N ASN A 886 8.94 22.12 30.42
CA ASN A 886 8.27 20.99 29.79
C ASN A 886 7.96 21.35 28.32
N TRP A 887 7.60 20.37 27.51
CA TRP A 887 7.34 20.58 26.08
C TRP A 887 6.09 21.47 25.82
N TYR A 888 5.14 21.55 26.77
CA TYR A 888 3.98 22.44 26.65
C TYR A 888 4.38 23.93 26.75
N GLU A 889 5.30 24.25 27.66
CA GLU A 889 5.80 25.61 27.86
C GLU A 889 6.77 26.04 26.75
N ALA A 890 7.53 25.11 26.20
CA ALA A 890 8.49 25.34 25.12
C ALA A 890 7.84 25.61 23.76
N LYS A 891 6.48 25.59 23.66
CA LYS A 891 5.77 25.83 22.41
C LYS A 891 4.73 26.91 22.49
#